data_aa07fe1c6397632b83123f7cd85996c2
#
_entry.id   aa07fe1c6397632b83123f7cd85996c2
#
_cell.length_a   1.000
_cell.length_b   1.000
_cell.length_c   1.000
_cell.angle_alpha   90.00
_cell.angle_beta   90.00
_cell.angle_gamma   90.00
#
_symmetry.space_group_name_H-M   'P 1'
#
loop_
_entity.id
_entity.type
_entity.pdbx_description
1 polymer ?
#
loop_
_entity_poly.entity_id
_entity_poly.type
_entity_poly.pdbx_seq_one_letter_code
_entity_poly.pdbx_strand_id
1 'polypeptide(L)'
;MAVLRLMLRVWIVLLFAGVGSVNAIQVEVAPGQVLQIHPSDAAIALDGQLNESIWTELDHYDEFVVIEPDTLIKPSHRTRVRLFYNDRGLFVGVEAEQPTTTLVARLSSRDNRQIKRDNIGLVLDTSGEGRYGYWFAVNLGDTLMDGTLLPEKQFSSDWDGAWEGASSTTSSGWSAELFIPWGIMSMPKQSGERRIGLYMERFVAYLDERWSWPALPDTVPRFISALQPIAVQDVTPKQQFSLFPSTAITRDRIDGETEYRLGADLFWRPSTNVQVTATVNPDFGIAESDDVIINLSATETFFPEKRLFFLEGQEVFTASPRADTRGGGVGNRGAPYTLVNTRRIGGKPRLPVLPGEGEIRVKDQIQPTDLLGAVKVTGQNGQIRYGFLAAFEDDPEFLVTDDAGTYRMVGEGSQYGAARLLLEDKPGGAYKSVGLLSTMVLHEAGDALVQSIDGHFLGANGKLKIDAQAFTSDKEGIERGYGGFIDFEYALKQGVTQRVGIEYFDEAVDVSDFGFIQRNDNFRIRQSHIRTRSDLDWARSNQFDFRGFVQKNAEGLFTQGGLFFSNRSLLNNLHELVFRLDLLAGAYDDLNSFGNGTYRVDPRAMASVGWASNRAKPLSFGGKLGYMGEELGGDSSVMSLFATWRPNDRLSVDAMLNYLNRKDWLLHSQGSTMGTYAAEQLAPGFGLEYFINAKQQLKLVVQWVGVKARSGSAYEIPDQPGDLMRRPDLDVSVRDFSVSQVSVQARYRWELAPLSDLFVVYTRQSNQAGLLLDRSFNEVFQDSYQAPVTDALVVKLRYRFGS
;
A
#
# COMPACT_ATOMS: atom_id res chain seq x y z
N MET A 1 3.14 -18.06 32.23
CA MET A 1 3.02 -19.52 32.01
C MET A 1 1.59 -20.02 31.80
N ALA A 2 0.59 -19.59 32.58
CA ALA A 2 -0.83 -20.03 32.37
C ALA A 2 -1.38 -19.57 31.00
N VAL A 3 -1.16 -18.31 30.60
CA VAL A 3 -1.57 -17.76 29.29
C VAL A 3 -0.86 -18.49 28.14
N LEU A 4 0.43 -18.80 28.27
CA LEU A 4 1.17 -19.54 27.25
C LEU A 4 0.65 -20.99 27.10
N ARG A 5 0.27 -21.64 28.22
CA ARG A 5 -0.36 -22.96 28.21
C ARG A 5 -1.80 -22.93 27.64
N LEU A 6 -2.54 -21.86 27.88
CA LEU A 6 -3.86 -21.65 27.28
C LEU A 6 -3.72 -21.38 25.77
N MET A 7 -2.76 -20.53 25.38
CA MET A 7 -2.42 -20.31 23.97
C MET A 7 -2.08 -21.62 23.25
N LEU A 8 -1.20 -22.43 23.85
CA LEU A 8 -0.81 -23.72 23.24
C LEU A 8 -1.99 -24.71 23.14
N ARG A 9 -2.90 -24.73 24.11
CA ARG A 9 -4.12 -25.56 24.07
C ARG A 9 -5.13 -25.07 23.04
N VAL A 10 -5.35 -23.78 22.92
CA VAL A 10 -6.19 -23.18 21.88
C VAL A 10 -5.58 -23.42 20.50
N TRP A 11 -4.26 -23.36 20.39
CA TRP A 11 -3.51 -23.70 19.17
C TRP A 11 -3.76 -25.15 18.70
N ILE A 12 -3.65 -26.09 19.62
CA ILE A 12 -3.87 -27.53 19.33
C ILE A 12 -5.33 -27.78 18.95
N VAL A 13 -6.29 -27.16 19.63
CA VAL A 13 -7.73 -27.31 19.32
C VAL A 13 -8.07 -26.75 17.95
N LEU A 14 -7.50 -25.61 17.56
CA LEU A 14 -7.74 -24.98 16.25
C LEU A 14 -7.04 -25.70 15.09
N LEU A 15 -5.90 -26.35 15.33
CA LEU A 15 -5.25 -27.21 14.35
C LEU A 15 -6.13 -28.45 13.99
N PHE A 16 -6.91 -28.95 14.98
CA PHE A 16 -7.75 -30.15 14.79
C PHE A 16 -9.24 -29.85 14.54
N ALA A 17 -9.74 -28.65 14.84
CA ALA A 17 -11.14 -28.28 14.63
C ALA A 17 -11.56 -28.12 13.16
N GLY A 18 -10.62 -28.23 12.23
CA GLY A 18 -10.87 -28.13 10.78
C GLY A 18 -11.30 -29.42 10.06
N VAL A 19 -11.43 -30.56 10.76
CA VAL A 19 -11.68 -31.89 10.16
C VAL A 19 -13.16 -32.27 10.20
N GLY A 20 -14.08 -31.36 10.25
CA GLY A 20 -15.49 -31.64 10.01
C GLY A 20 -15.78 -31.71 8.50
N SER A 21 -16.09 -32.90 7.99
CA SER A 21 -16.49 -33.13 6.60
C SER A 21 -17.84 -32.46 6.31
N VAL A 22 -17.79 -31.25 5.78
CA VAL A 22 -18.88 -30.68 5.00
C VAL A 22 -18.43 -30.75 3.55
N ASN A 23 -19.20 -31.45 2.70
CA ASN A 23 -18.97 -31.51 1.26
C ASN A 23 -19.09 -30.08 0.71
N ALA A 24 -17.96 -29.35 0.64
CA ALA A 24 -17.88 -28.12 -0.12
C ALA A 24 -17.84 -28.51 -1.60
N ILE A 25 -18.70 -27.91 -2.39
CA ILE A 25 -18.63 -27.97 -3.85
C ILE A 25 -17.24 -27.45 -4.21
N GLN A 26 -16.35 -28.36 -4.62
CA GLN A 26 -15.08 -27.93 -5.21
C GLN A 26 -15.43 -27.43 -6.62
N VAL A 27 -15.34 -26.12 -6.82
CA VAL A 27 -15.34 -25.57 -8.18
C VAL A 27 -14.01 -25.99 -8.79
N GLU A 28 -14.01 -27.09 -9.53
CA GLU A 28 -12.90 -27.50 -10.37
C GLU A 28 -12.94 -26.62 -11.61
N VAL A 29 -12.18 -25.51 -11.61
CA VAL A 29 -12.04 -24.66 -12.80
C VAL A 29 -11.17 -25.44 -13.78
N ALA A 30 -11.81 -26.19 -14.66
CA ALA A 30 -11.14 -26.74 -15.82
C ALA A 30 -10.71 -25.57 -16.73
N PRO A 31 -9.50 -25.59 -17.32
CA PRO A 31 -9.14 -24.62 -18.34
C PRO A 31 -10.18 -24.69 -19.46
N GLY A 32 -10.83 -23.56 -19.74
CA GLY A 32 -11.83 -23.47 -20.82
C GLY A 32 -11.21 -23.78 -22.18
N GLN A 33 -12.04 -24.10 -23.16
CA GLN A 33 -11.61 -24.22 -24.55
C GLN A 33 -10.94 -22.90 -24.97
N VAL A 34 -9.82 -22.96 -25.73
CA VAL A 34 -9.15 -21.78 -26.28
C VAL A 34 -10.10 -21.05 -27.24
N LEU A 35 -10.40 -19.79 -26.93
CA LEU A 35 -11.25 -18.96 -27.78
C LEU A 35 -10.41 -18.23 -28.82
N GLN A 36 -10.78 -18.37 -30.10
CA GLN A 36 -10.14 -17.65 -31.19
C GLN A 36 -10.73 -16.24 -31.27
N ILE A 37 -9.89 -15.22 -31.13
CA ILE A 37 -10.33 -13.83 -31.23
C ILE A 37 -10.25 -13.38 -32.70
N HIS A 38 -11.26 -12.63 -33.13
CA HIS A 38 -11.38 -12.17 -34.52
C HIS A 38 -10.35 -11.04 -34.81
N PRO A 39 -9.51 -11.18 -35.89
CA PRO A 39 -8.68 -10.09 -36.34
C PRO A 39 -9.50 -9.09 -37.16
N SER A 40 -9.34 -7.78 -36.94
CA SER A 40 -10.05 -6.74 -37.69
C SER A 40 -9.32 -5.41 -37.62
N ASP A 41 -9.19 -4.73 -38.75
CA ASP A 41 -8.66 -3.37 -38.86
C ASP A 41 -9.76 -2.29 -38.81
N ALA A 42 -10.95 -2.64 -38.28
CA ALA A 42 -12.05 -1.69 -38.12
C ALA A 42 -11.59 -0.48 -37.28
N ALA A 43 -11.92 0.71 -37.78
CA ALA A 43 -11.70 1.94 -37.03
C ALA A 43 -12.79 2.12 -35.98
N ILE A 44 -12.39 2.36 -34.74
CA ILE A 44 -13.28 2.60 -33.59
C ILE A 44 -13.07 4.04 -33.09
N ALA A 45 -14.18 4.75 -32.86
CA ALA A 45 -14.18 6.00 -32.13
C ALA A 45 -14.46 5.66 -30.65
N LEU A 46 -13.42 5.66 -29.79
CA LEU A 46 -13.56 5.32 -28.38
C LEU A 46 -14.39 6.38 -27.63
N ASP A 47 -15.72 6.31 -27.77
CA ASP A 47 -16.68 7.20 -27.10
C ASP A 47 -17.63 6.45 -26.13
N GLY A 48 -17.39 5.15 -25.97
CA GLY A 48 -18.19 4.27 -25.12
C GLY A 48 -19.49 3.81 -25.74
N GLN A 49 -19.79 4.12 -27.00
CA GLN A 49 -20.99 3.71 -27.72
C GLN A 49 -20.63 2.62 -28.74
N LEU A 50 -21.23 1.44 -28.61
CA LEU A 50 -21.00 0.31 -29.53
C LEU A 50 -21.82 0.48 -30.81
N ASN A 51 -21.57 1.54 -31.57
CA ASN A 51 -22.35 1.93 -32.75
C ASN A 51 -21.65 1.60 -34.08
N GLU A 52 -20.37 1.21 -34.08
CA GLU A 52 -19.66 0.71 -35.23
C GLU A 52 -20.16 -0.70 -35.64
N SER A 53 -20.21 -0.94 -36.98
CA SER A 53 -20.72 -2.20 -37.51
C SER A 53 -20.03 -3.44 -36.98
N ILE A 54 -18.73 -3.34 -36.71
CA ILE A 54 -17.92 -4.46 -36.20
C ILE A 54 -18.50 -5.03 -34.91
N TRP A 55 -19.00 -4.18 -34.00
CA TRP A 55 -19.58 -4.65 -32.74
C TRP A 55 -20.83 -5.51 -32.90
N THR A 56 -21.56 -5.34 -34.01
CA THR A 56 -22.73 -6.17 -34.34
C THR A 56 -22.41 -7.46 -35.06
N GLU A 57 -21.23 -7.53 -35.70
CA GLU A 57 -20.75 -8.69 -36.45
C GLU A 57 -20.06 -9.75 -35.57
N LEU A 58 -19.54 -9.33 -34.41
CA LEU A 58 -18.79 -10.20 -33.49
C LEU A 58 -19.71 -11.02 -32.57
N ASP A 59 -19.30 -12.26 -32.32
CA ASP A 59 -19.86 -13.05 -31.24
C ASP A 59 -19.66 -12.37 -29.88
N HIS A 60 -20.57 -12.58 -28.95
CA HIS A 60 -20.46 -12.06 -27.60
C HIS A 60 -20.33 -13.16 -26.58
N TYR A 61 -19.66 -12.82 -25.47
CA TYR A 61 -19.48 -13.67 -24.29
C TYR A 61 -20.31 -13.09 -23.13
N ASP A 62 -21.18 -13.88 -22.50
CA ASP A 62 -22.10 -13.42 -21.43
C ASP A 62 -22.23 -14.39 -20.25
N GLU A 63 -21.33 -15.36 -20.13
CA GLU A 63 -21.33 -16.38 -19.06
C GLU A 63 -20.79 -15.87 -17.72
N PHE A 64 -21.25 -14.70 -17.29
CA PHE A 64 -20.86 -14.14 -15.99
C PHE A 64 -21.59 -14.83 -14.84
N VAL A 65 -20.89 -14.91 -13.69
CA VAL A 65 -21.44 -15.35 -12.41
C VAL A 65 -21.10 -14.38 -11.30
N VAL A 66 -21.90 -14.35 -10.23
CA VAL A 66 -21.64 -13.53 -9.04
C VAL A 66 -20.51 -14.17 -8.24
N ILE A 67 -19.39 -13.44 -8.08
CA ILE A 67 -18.22 -13.90 -7.35
C ILE A 67 -17.99 -13.17 -6.02
N GLU A 68 -18.62 -12.03 -5.85
CA GLU A 68 -18.64 -11.27 -4.60
C GLU A 68 -20.06 -10.71 -4.39
N PRO A 69 -20.80 -11.24 -3.39
CA PRO A 69 -20.50 -12.36 -2.51
C PRO A 69 -20.32 -13.66 -3.30
N ASP A 70 -19.47 -14.58 -2.80
CA ASP A 70 -19.13 -15.84 -3.47
C ASP A 70 -20.31 -16.82 -3.46
N THR A 71 -21.28 -16.58 -4.32
CA THR A 71 -22.50 -17.40 -4.48
C THR A 71 -22.51 -18.18 -5.76
N LEU A 72 -21.74 -17.77 -6.77
CA LEU A 72 -21.66 -18.34 -8.12
C LEU A 72 -23.02 -18.46 -8.84
N ILE A 73 -24.01 -17.69 -8.41
CA ILE A 73 -25.32 -17.65 -9.06
C ILE A 73 -25.26 -16.79 -10.34
N LYS A 74 -26.26 -16.97 -11.20
CA LYS A 74 -26.43 -16.11 -12.38
C LYS A 74 -26.71 -14.66 -11.95
N PRO A 75 -26.03 -13.67 -12.53
CA PRO A 75 -26.28 -12.26 -12.27
C PRO A 75 -27.70 -11.82 -12.59
N SER A 76 -28.18 -10.80 -11.84
CA SER A 76 -29.52 -10.24 -12.04
C SER A 76 -29.68 -9.45 -13.34
N HIS A 77 -28.57 -8.98 -13.91
CA HIS A 77 -28.54 -8.24 -15.17
C HIS A 77 -27.52 -8.85 -16.11
N ARG A 78 -27.75 -8.73 -17.40
CA ARG A 78 -26.86 -9.29 -18.42
C ARG A 78 -25.64 -8.39 -18.65
N THR A 79 -24.50 -9.01 -18.93
CA THR A 79 -23.28 -8.36 -19.42
C THR A 79 -22.84 -9.10 -20.68
N ARG A 80 -22.61 -8.37 -21.77
CA ARG A 80 -22.12 -8.95 -23.04
C ARG A 80 -20.77 -8.30 -23.37
N VAL A 81 -19.77 -9.13 -23.66
CA VAL A 81 -18.42 -8.72 -24.04
C VAL A 81 -18.14 -9.14 -25.46
N ARG A 82 -17.60 -8.25 -26.28
CA ARG A 82 -17.11 -8.53 -27.62
C ARG A 82 -15.65 -8.15 -27.74
N LEU A 83 -14.89 -8.93 -28.47
CA LEU A 83 -13.44 -8.80 -28.58
C LEU A 83 -13.00 -8.89 -30.03
N PHE A 84 -12.11 -8.00 -30.45
CA PHE A 84 -11.33 -8.14 -31.65
C PHE A 84 -9.93 -7.54 -31.46
N TYR A 85 -9.00 -7.85 -32.36
CA TYR A 85 -7.64 -7.32 -32.27
C TYR A 85 -7.08 -6.97 -33.64
N ASN A 86 -6.01 -6.16 -33.63
CA ASN A 86 -5.16 -5.94 -34.80
C ASN A 86 -3.67 -5.85 -34.37
N ASP A 87 -2.79 -5.38 -35.24
CA ASP A 87 -1.36 -5.21 -34.99
C ASP A 87 -1.06 -4.18 -33.87
N ARG A 88 -2.00 -3.28 -33.57
CA ARG A 88 -1.87 -2.22 -32.57
C ARG A 88 -2.23 -2.68 -31.17
N GLY A 89 -3.30 -3.46 -31.01
CA GLY A 89 -3.82 -3.81 -29.70
C GLY A 89 -5.07 -4.66 -29.69
N LEU A 90 -5.59 -4.90 -28.49
CA LEU A 90 -6.87 -5.54 -28.22
C LEU A 90 -7.97 -4.47 -28.06
N PHE A 91 -9.10 -4.69 -28.72
CA PHE A 91 -10.32 -3.89 -28.59
C PHE A 91 -11.38 -4.69 -27.85
N VAL A 92 -12.03 -4.05 -26.89
CA VAL A 92 -13.04 -4.67 -26.03
C VAL A 92 -14.27 -3.78 -26.01
N GLY A 93 -15.42 -4.31 -26.45
CA GLY A 93 -16.73 -3.65 -26.35
C GLY A 93 -17.61 -4.37 -25.33
N VAL A 94 -18.24 -3.63 -24.42
CA VAL A 94 -19.08 -4.19 -23.36
C VAL A 94 -20.43 -3.51 -23.29
N GLU A 95 -21.51 -4.31 -23.34
CA GLU A 95 -22.87 -3.92 -23.00
C GLU A 95 -23.20 -4.37 -21.58
N ALA A 96 -23.58 -3.46 -20.72
CA ALA A 96 -23.89 -3.71 -19.30
C ALA A 96 -25.34 -3.33 -18.99
N GLU A 97 -26.27 -4.28 -19.06
CA GLU A 97 -27.69 -4.05 -18.71
C GLU A 97 -27.83 -3.73 -17.22
N GLN A 98 -28.60 -2.68 -16.90
CA GLN A 98 -28.87 -2.25 -15.53
C GLN A 98 -29.97 -1.16 -15.56
N PRO A 99 -30.91 -1.15 -14.59
CA PRO A 99 -31.87 -0.04 -14.52
C PRO A 99 -31.14 1.32 -14.41
N THR A 100 -31.44 2.25 -15.29
CA THR A 100 -30.72 3.53 -15.39
C THR A 100 -30.75 4.35 -14.09
N THR A 101 -31.80 4.18 -13.28
CA THR A 101 -31.97 4.84 -11.97
C THR A 101 -31.01 4.28 -10.89
N THR A 102 -30.32 3.18 -11.17
CA THR A 102 -29.39 2.54 -10.23
C THR A 102 -27.92 2.73 -10.62
N LEU A 103 -27.66 3.41 -11.75
CA LEU A 103 -26.30 3.71 -12.22
C LEU A 103 -25.54 4.60 -11.23
N VAL A 104 -24.27 4.30 -11.04
CA VAL A 104 -23.36 5.06 -10.16
C VAL A 104 -22.11 5.43 -10.96
N ALA A 105 -22.07 6.67 -11.46
CA ALA A 105 -21.05 7.20 -12.38
C ALA A 105 -20.03 8.12 -11.68
N ARG A 106 -19.65 7.85 -10.44
CA ARG A 106 -18.79 8.71 -9.63
C ARG A 106 -17.39 8.85 -10.22
N LEU A 107 -16.99 10.10 -10.45
CA LEU A 107 -15.62 10.42 -10.88
C LEU A 107 -14.61 10.25 -9.75
N SER A 108 -13.36 9.97 -10.11
CA SER A 108 -12.22 9.91 -9.18
C SER A 108 -10.92 10.22 -9.91
N SER A 109 -9.83 10.36 -9.18
CA SER A 109 -8.49 10.20 -9.75
C SER A 109 -8.31 8.78 -10.32
N ARG A 110 -7.35 8.63 -11.27
CA ARG A 110 -6.92 7.31 -11.78
C ARG A 110 -6.58 6.40 -10.59
N ASP A 111 -6.85 5.12 -10.72
CA ASP A 111 -6.53 4.03 -9.77
C ASP A 111 -7.18 4.11 -8.38
N ASN A 112 -8.14 5.01 -8.17
CA ASN A 112 -8.89 5.04 -6.92
C ASN A 112 -9.89 3.88 -6.84
N ARG A 113 -9.49 2.78 -6.20
CA ARG A 113 -10.29 1.57 -5.98
C ARG A 113 -11.26 1.67 -4.78
N GLN A 114 -11.19 2.72 -3.98
CA GLN A 114 -12.00 2.83 -2.75
C GLN A 114 -13.42 3.32 -2.99
N ILE A 115 -13.67 3.97 -4.13
CA ILE A 115 -14.99 4.52 -4.47
C ILE A 115 -15.86 3.43 -5.06
N LYS A 116 -17.03 3.22 -4.47
CA LYS A 116 -18.07 2.34 -5.01
C LYS A 116 -18.77 3.00 -6.20
N ARG A 117 -18.56 2.44 -7.40
CA ARG A 117 -19.13 2.91 -8.69
C ARG A 117 -19.18 1.76 -9.68
N ASP A 118 -20.03 1.87 -10.68
CA ASP A 118 -20.12 0.86 -11.73
C ASP A 118 -18.84 0.85 -12.57
N ASN A 119 -18.25 -0.32 -12.79
CA ASN A 119 -17.08 -0.47 -13.63
C ASN A 119 -17.04 -1.82 -14.35
N ILE A 120 -16.28 -1.84 -15.44
CA ILE A 120 -15.85 -3.05 -16.17
C ILE A 120 -14.35 -3.14 -16.03
N GLY A 121 -13.87 -4.32 -15.65
CA GLY A 121 -12.45 -4.65 -15.56
C GLY A 121 -12.09 -5.87 -16.38
N LEU A 122 -10.81 -5.94 -16.76
CA LEU A 122 -10.23 -7.12 -17.37
C LEU A 122 -8.82 -7.36 -16.87
N VAL A 123 -8.38 -8.62 -16.93
CA VAL A 123 -7.00 -9.02 -16.68
C VAL A 123 -6.48 -9.76 -17.89
N LEU A 124 -5.24 -9.44 -18.30
CA LEU A 124 -4.52 -10.11 -19.38
C LEU A 124 -3.23 -10.72 -18.84
N ASP A 125 -3.11 -12.04 -18.93
CA ASP A 125 -1.81 -12.73 -18.84
C ASP A 125 -1.24 -12.87 -20.25
N THR A 126 -0.35 -11.95 -20.63
CA THR A 126 0.23 -11.86 -21.97
C THR A 126 1.20 -13.00 -22.30
N SER A 127 1.64 -13.73 -21.30
CA SER A 127 2.47 -14.93 -21.47
C SER A 127 1.64 -16.19 -21.70
N GLY A 128 0.39 -16.22 -21.23
CA GLY A 128 -0.44 -17.42 -21.18
C GLY A 128 0.08 -18.49 -20.22
N GLU A 129 1.05 -18.15 -19.37
CA GLU A 129 1.71 -19.07 -18.44
C GLU A 129 1.20 -18.96 -17.00
N GLY A 130 0.35 -17.95 -16.71
CA GLY A 130 -0.20 -17.69 -15.38
C GLY A 130 0.87 -17.24 -14.38
N ARG A 131 1.87 -16.48 -14.84
CA ARG A 131 2.95 -15.98 -13.98
C ARG A 131 2.66 -14.58 -13.49
N TYR A 132 2.35 -13.66 -14.40
CA TYR A 132 1.95 -12.31 -14.10
C TYR A 132 1.07 -11.76 -15.21
N GLY A 133 0.35 -10.69 -14.90
CA GLY A 133 -0.54 -10.06 -15.85
C GLY A 133 -0.69 -8.57 -15.62
N TYR A 134 -1.53 -7.99 -16.45
CA TYR A 134 -1.95 -6.60 -16.38
C TYR A 134 -3.46 -6.55 -16.18
N TRP A 135 -3.93 -5.65 -15.34
CA TRP A 135 -5.35 -5.42 -15.17
C TRP A 135 -5.70 -4.00 -15.59
N PHE A 136 -6.87 -3.85 -16.17
CA PHE A 136 -7.41 -2.61 -16.68
C PHE A 136 -8.87 -2.50 -16.29
N ALA A 137 -9.35 -1.31 -15.96
CA ALA A 137 -10.76 -1.09 -15.70
C ALA A 137 -11.19 0.31 -16.12
N VAL A 138 -12.34 0.39 -16.79
CA VAL A 138 -13.04 1.63 -17.09
C VAL A 138 -14.24 1.76 -16.18
N ASN A 139 -14.40 2.91 -15.56
CA ASN A 139 -15.53 3.22 -14.72
C ASN A 139 -16.58 3.97 -15.53
N LEU A 140 -17.85 3.79 -15.17
CA LEU A 140 -18.91 4.66 -15.71
C LEU A 140 -18.58 6.12 -15.34
N GLY A 141 -18.34 6.97 -16.35
CA GLY A 141 -17.83 8.34 -16.23
C GLY A 141 -16.35 8.49 -16.64
N ASP A 142 -15.78 7.50 -17.37
CA ASP A 142 -14.48 7.53 -18.08
C ASP A 142 -13.23 7.60 -17.20
N THR A 143 -13.34 7.33 -15.92
CA THR A 143 -12.14 7.21 -15.07
C THR A 143 -11.49 5.85 -15.27
N LEU A 144 -10.20 5.85 -15.58
CA LEU A 144 -9.42 4.64 -15.81
C LEU A 144 -8.75 4.14 -14.53
N MET A 145 -8.56 2.83 -14.46
CA MET A 145 -7.75 2.17 -13.44
C MET A 145 -6.95 1.06 -14.11
N ASP A 146 -5.69 0.89 -13.71
CA ASP A 146 -4.84 -0.17 -14.24
C ASP A 146 -3.74 -0.58 -13.25
N GLY A 147 -2.94 -1.56 -13.65
CA GLY A 147 -1.83 -2.03 -12.87
C GLY A 147 -1.34 -3.40 -13.27
N THR A 148 -0.53 -4.00 -12.41
CA THR A 148 0.05 -5.32 -12.60
C THR A 148 -0.53 -6.34 -11.63
N LEU A 149 -0.40 -7.60 -11.99
CA LEU A 149 -0.82 -8.75 -11.19
C LEU A 149 0.33 -9.76 -11.09
N LEU A 150 0.77 -10.01 -9.87
CA LEU A 150 1.75 -11.04 -9.54
C LEU A 150 1.06 -12.35 -9.13
N PRO A 151 1.76 -13.51 -9.13
CA PRO A 151 1.16 -14.79 -8.76
C PRO A 151 0.63 -14.81 -7.31
N GLU A 152 -0.55 -15.26 -7.04
CA GLU A 152 -1.72 -15.56 -7.87
C GLU A 152 -2.70 -14.37 -7.89
N LYS A 153 -2.80 -13.66 -6.77
CA LYS A 153 -3.80 -12.60 -6.50
C LYS A 153 -3.18 -11.32 -5.94
N GLN A 154 -1.94 -11.03 -6.32
CA GLN A 154 -1.26 -9.84 -5.83
C GLN A 154 -1.45 -8.71 -6.84
N PHE A 155 -2.55 -7.97 -6.69
CA PHE A 155 -2.84 -6.80 -7.50
C PHE A 155 -2.02 -5.59 -7.04
N SER A 156 -1.33 -4.94 -7.96
CA SER A 156 -0.68 -3.65 -7.78
C SER A 156 -1.32 -2.62 -8.70
N SER A 157 -1.53 -1.40 -8.22
CA SER A 157 -1.92 -0.22 -8.99
C SER A 157 -0.75 0.75 -9.20
N ASP A 158 0.49 0.26 -9.15
CA ASP A 158 1.70 1.08 -9.22
C ASP A 158 2.19 1.28 -10.65
N TRP A 159 1.56 0.64 -11.62
CA TRP A 159 1.88 0.73 -13.03
C TRP A 159 0.77 1.44 -13.79
N ASP A 160 1.13 2.47 -14.55
CA ASP A 160 0.25 3.23 -15.41
C ASP A 160 0.56 2.97 -16.89
N GLY A 161 -0.38 2.37 -17.61
CA GLY A 161 -0.30 2.15 -19.07
C GLY A 161 -0.89 3.30 -19.88
N ALA A 162 -0.34 3.54 -21.05
CA ALA A 162 -0.92 4.46 -22.04
C ALA A 162 -1.97 3.73 -22.89
N TRP A 163 -3.15 3.45 -22.30
CA TRP A 163 -4.30 2.85 -22.96
C TRP A 163 -5.51 3.79 -22.90
N GLU A 164 -6.54 3.49 -23.63
CA GLU A 164 -7.72 4.33 -23.75
C GLU A 164 -8.98 3.53 -23.43
N GLY A 165 -9.95 4.18 -22.79
CA GLY A 165 -11.25 3.61 -22.48
C GLY A 165 -12.30 4.70 -22.31
N ALA A 166 -13.50 4.42 -22.75
CA ALA A 166 -14.65 5.31 -22.64
C ALA A 166 -15.89 4.55 -22.24
N SER A 167 -16.86 5.25 -21.65
CA SER A 167 -18.15 4.70 -21.23
C SER A 167 -19.29 5.62 -21.58
N SER A 168 -20.45 5.06 -21.88
CA SER A 168 -21.66 5.83 -22.21
C SER A 168 -22.90 5.21 -21.57
N THR A 169 -23.81 6.05 -21.10
CA THR A 169 -25.12 5.58 -20.65
C THR A 169 -26.02 5.25 -21.84
N THR A 170 -26.75 4.13 -21.73
CA THR A 170 -27.72 3.68 -22.76
C THR A 170 -29.15 3.66 -22.18
N SER A 171 -30.13 3.43 -23.01
CA SER A 171 -31.53 3.28 -22.55
C SER A 171 -31.75 2.04 -21.65
N SER A 172 -30.90 1.01 -21.76
CA SER A 172 -31.00 -0.25 -21.02
C SER A 172 -29.93 -0.41 -19.93
N GLY A 173 -29.04 0.57 -19.76
CA GLY A 173 -27.94 0.51 -18.82
C GLY A 173 -26.76 1.39 -19.25
N TRP A 174 -25.61 0.79 -19.56
CA TRP A 174 -24.43 1.50 -20.04
C TRP A 174 -23.56 0.59 -20.93
N SER A 175 -22.65 1.20 -21.67
CA SER A 175 -21.68 0.52 -22.50
C SER A 175 -20.29 1.06 -22.27
N ALA A 176 -19.27 0.30 -22.65
CA ALA A 176 -17.89 0.70 -22.55
C ALA A 176 -17.09 0.17 -23.74
N GLU A 177 -16.07 0.93 -24.14
CA GLU A 177 -15.07 0.58 -25.12
C GLU A 177 -13.68 0.74 -24.54
N LEU A 178 -12.81 -0.25 -24.76
CA LEU A 178 -11.43 -0.21 -24.30
C LEU A 178 -10.51 -0.54 -25.49
N PHE A 179 -9.41 0.19 -25.60
CA PHE A 179 -8.30 -0.11 -26.49
C PHE A 179 -7.01 -0.28 -25.69
N ILE A 180 -6.44 -1.48 -25.75
CA ILE A 180 -5.24 -1.87 -24.99
C ILE A 180 -4.11 -2.16 -25.97
N PRO A 181 -3.15 -1.23 -26.15
CA PRO A 181 -2.03 -1.41 -27.05
C PRO A 181 -1.12 -2.56 -26.61
N TRP A 182 -0.72 -3.43 -27.54
CA TRP A 182 0.22 -4.52 -27.22
C TRP A 182 1.57 -4.02 -26.69
N GLY A 183 2.01 -2.85 -27.17
CA GLY A 183 3.31 -2.28 -26.81
C GLY A 183 3.46 -1.89 -25.34
N ILE A 184 2.36 -1.61 -24.62
CA ILE A 184 2.43 -1.21 -23.20
C ILE A 184 2.68 -2.39 -22.27
N MET A 185 2.49 -3.62 -22.71
CA MET A 185 2.62 -4.84 -21.93
C MET A 185 3.90 -5.59 -22.29
N SER A 186 4.51 -6.23 -21.30
CA SER A 186 5.57 -7.20 -21.54
C SER A 186 4.96 -8.48 -22.12
N MET A 187 5.50 -8.95 -23.25
CA MET A 187 5.00 -10.14 -23.93
C MET A 187 6.18 -11.02 -24.36
N PRO A 188 6.13 -12.35 -24.16
CA PRO A 188 7.17 -13.26 -24.63
C PRO A 188 7.36 -13.13 -26.16
N LYS A 189 8.59 -13.27 -26.64
CA LYS A 189 8.87 -13.28 -28.09
C LYS A 189 8.32 -14.57 -28.70
N GLN A 190 7.30 -14.46 -29.55
CA GLN A 190 6.62 -15.61 -30.17
C GLN A 190 6.10 -15.21 -31.54
N SER A 191 6.20 -16.11 -32.53
CA SER A 191 5.60 -16.00 -33.85
C SER A 191 4.42 -16.95 -34.00
N GLY A 192 3.46 -16.65 -34.85
CA GLY A 192 2.26 -17.44 -35.07
C GLY A 192 1.21 -17.28 -33.98
N GLU A 193 0.50 -18.37 -33.65
CA GLU A 193 -0.52 -18.36 -32.60
C GLU A 193 0.07 -18.01 -31.22
N ARG A 194 -0.52 -17.00 -30.58
CA ARG A 194 -0.20 -16.60 -29.23
C ARG A 194 -1.40 -16.84 -28.32
N ARG A 195 -1.16 -17.52 -27.20
CA ARG A 195 -2.17 -17.72 -26.17
C ARG A 195 -2.00 -16.70 -25.06
N ILE A 196 -3.10 -16.06 -24.69
CA ILE A 196 -3.20 -15.02 -23.65
C ILE A 196 -4.27 -15.46 -22.68
N GLY A 197 -4.03 -15.32 -21.39
CA GLY A 197 -5.07 -15.52 -20.37
C GLY A 197 -5.96 -14.28 -20.26
N LEU A 198 -7.28 -14.43 -20.25
CA LEU A 198 -8.27 -13.36 -20.12
C LEU A 198 -9.18 -13.61 -18.92
N TYR A 199 -9.46 -12.57 -18.18
CA TYR A 199 -10.51 -12.48 -17.18
C TYR A 199 -11.27 -11.18 -17.36
N MET A 200 -12.59 -11.25 -17.25
CA MET A 200 -13.47 -10.09 -17.31
C MET A 200 -14.25 -9.98 -16.01
N GLU A 201 -14.41 -8.76 -15.52
CA GLU A 201 -15.23 -8.50 -14.34
C GLU A 201 -16.15 -7.30 -14.55
N ARG A 202 -17.27 -7.29 -13.83
CA ARG A 202 -18.15 -6.14 -13.69
C ARG A 202 -18.45 -5.93 -12.22
N PHE A 203 -18.27 -4.73 -11.73
CA PHE A 203 -18.75 -4.33 -10.41
C PHE A 203 -20.05 -3.53 -10.55
N VAL A 204 -21.09 -3.95 -9.83
CA VAL A 204 -22.42 -3.33 -9.80
C VAL A 204 -22.62 -2.65 -8.45
N ALA A 205 -22.42 -1.33 -8.42
CA ALA A 205 -22.27 -0.57 -7.19
C ALA A 205 -23.50 -0.57 -6.29
N TYR A 206 -24.71 -0.48 -6.85
CA TYR A 206 -25.94 -0.44 -6.04
C TYR A 206 -26.27 -1.77 -5.37
N LEU A 207 -25.80 -2.90 -5.94
CA LEU A 207 -25.88 -4.24 -5.36
C LEU A 207 -24.69 -4.56 -4.47
N ASP A 208 -23.61 -3.83 -4.61
CA ASP A 208 -22.28 -4.18 -4.04
C ASP A 208 -21.87 -5.60 -4.45
N GLU A 209 -21.99 -5.90 -5.74
CA GLU A 209 -21.68 -7.20 -6.33
C GLU A 209 -20.58 -7.09 -7.36
N ARG A 210 -19.71 -8.10 -7.38
CA ARG A 210 -18.74 -8.34 -8.44
C ARG A 210 -19.14 -9.60 -9.21
N TRP A 211 -19.19 -9.50 -10.51
CA TRP A 211 -19.49 -10.59 -11.42
C TRP A 211 -18.29 -10.84 -12.30
N SER A 212 -18.01 -12.07 -12.65
CA SER A 212 -16.86 -12.38 -13.50
C SER A 212 -17.07 -13.51 -14.47
N TRP A 213 -16.25 -13.51 -15.48
CA TRP A 213 -16.02 -14.58 -16.43
C TRP A 213 -14.53 -14.68 -16.74
N PRO A 214 -13.87 -15.86 -16.50
CA PRO A 214 -14.42 -17.06 -15.84
C PRO A 214 -14.74 -16.85 -14.35
N ALA A 215 -15.39 -17.86 -13.74
CA ALA A 215 -15.83 -17.84 -12.35
C ALA A 215 -14.65 -18.00 -11.37
N LEU A 216 -14.03 -16.90 -10.95
CA LEU A 216 -12.85 -16.88 -10.09
C LEU A 216 -13.05 -16.01 -8.84
N PRO A 217 -13.85 -16.44 -7.84
CA PRO A 217 -14.04 -15.70 -6.61
C PRO A 217 -12.75 -15.61 -5.78
N ASP A 218 -12.67 -14.62 -4.88
CA ASP A 218 -11.50 -14.44 -4.01
C ASP A 218 -11.25 -15.60 -3.05
N THR A 219 -12.27 -16.40 -2.79
CA THR A 219 -12.20 -17.55 -1.91
C THR A 219 -11.53 -18.79 -2.53
N VAL A 220 -11.35 -18.83 -3.87
CA VAL A 220 -10.54 -19.89 -4.51
C VAL A 220 -9.05 -19.52 -4.50
N PRO A 221 -8.12 -20.48 -4.33
CA PRO A 221 -6.69 -20.17 -4.20
C PRO A 221 -6.02 -19.79 -5.54
N ARG A 222 -6.59 -20.19 -6.68
CA ARG A 222 -6.07 -19.91 -8.03
C ARG A 222 -6.75 -18.69 -8.63
N PHE A 223 -5.99 -17.89 -9.39
CA PHE A 223 -6.53 -16.78 -10.16
C PHE A 223 -5.84 -16.67 -11.52
N ILE A 224 -4.62 -16.08 -11.58
CA ILE A 224 -3.94 -15.85 -12.85
C ILE A 224 -3.65 -17.15 -13.61
N SER A 225 -3.41 -18.24 -12.89
CA SER A 225 -3.20 -19.57 -13.47
C SER A 225 -4.48 -20.25 -13.96
N ALA A 226 -5.65 -19.60 -13.80
CA ALA A 226 -6.97 -20.16 -14.15
C ALA A 226 -7.78 -19.24 -15.08
N LEU A 227 -7.14 -18.27 -15.72
CA LEU A 227 -7.77 -17.36 -16.68
C LEU A 227 -8.25 -18.11 -17.92
N GLN A 228 -9.26 -17.56 -18.61
CA GLN A 228 -9.76 -18.07 -19.88
C GLN A 228 -8.68 -17.92 -20.96
N PRO A 229 -8.20 -19.00 -21.60
CA PRO A 229 -7.25 -18.85 -22.69
C PRO A 229 -7.93 -18.32 -23.94
N ILE A 230 -7.36 -17.28 -24.51
CA ILE A 230 -7.71 -16.73 -25.84
C ILE A 230 -6.52 -16.85 -26.75
N ALA A 231 -6.75 -16.93 -28.06
CA ALA A 231 -5.69 -17.00 -29.09
C ALA A 231 -5.80 -15.84 -30.05
N VAL A 232 -4.64 -15.23 -30.34
CA VAL A 232 -4.43 -14.20 -31.35
C VAL A 232 -3.29 -14.62 -32.26
N GLN A 233 -3.32 -14.21 -33.53
CA GLN A 233 -2.34 -14.62 -34.54
C GLN A 233 -1.40 -13.45 -34.87
N ASP A 234 -0.12 -13.77 -35.07
CA ASP A 234 0.92 -12.88 -35.62
C ASP A 234 1.06 -11.50 -34.94
N VAL A 235 0.75 -11.43 -33.64
CA VAL A 235 0.91 -10.20 -32.85
C VAL A 235 2.40 -9.99 -32.54
N THR A 236 2.97 -8.92 -33.07
CA THR A 236 4.35 -8.51 -32.83
C THR A 236 4.36 -7.08 -32.23
N PRO A 237 4.48 -6.94 -30.90
CA PRO A 237 4.50 -5.62 -30.27
C PRO A 237 5.67 -4.76 -30.79
N LYS A 238 5.38 -3.50 -31.10
CA LYS A 238 6.40 -2.53 -31.53
C LYS A 238 7.21 -2.05 -30.33
N GLN A 239 8.41 -1.53 -30.59
CA GLN A 239 9.20 -0.81 -29.59
C GLN A 239 8.41 0.39 -29.07
N GLN A 240 8.52 0.64 -27.77
CA GLN A 240 7.93 1.81 -27.13
C GLN A 240 9.05 2.74 -26.66
N PHE A 241 8.91 4.00 -26.98
CA PHE A 241 9.77 5.05 -26.48
C PHE A 241 8.91 6.23 -26.06
N SER A 242 9.08 6.69 -24.82
CA SER A 242 8.41 7.89 -24.32
C SER A 242 9.40 8.74 -23.54
N LEU A 243 9.41 10.03 -23.84
CA LEU A 243 10.17 11.05 -23.13
C LEU A 243 9.18 11.98 -22.44
N PHE A 244 9.40 12.26 -21.16
CA PHE A 244 8.56 13.12 -20.33
C PHE A 244 9.37 14.30 -19.80
N PRO A 245 9.66 15.33 -20.59
CA PRO A 245 10.21 16.57 -20.04
C PRO A 245 9.23 17.15 -19.02
N SER A 246 9.79 17.69 -17.96
CA SER A 246 9.05 18.36 -16.90
C SER A 246 9.69 19.68 -16.53
N THR A 247 8.86 20.64 -16.17
CA THR A 247 9.29 21.91 -15.57
C THR A 247 8.47 22.19 -14.34
N ALA A 248 9.12 22.65 -13.27
CA ALA A 248 8.46 23.04 -12.05
C ALA A 248 8.94 24.43 -11.61
N ILE A 249 8.02 25.17 -11.02
CA ILE A 249 8.29 26.45 -10.35
C ILE A 249 7.77 26.30 -8.94
N THR A 250 8.66 26.38 -7.96
CA THR A 250 8.33 26.32 -6.54
C THR A 250 8.57 27.69 -5.89
N ARG A 251 7.52 28.26 -5.32
CA ARG A 251 7.61 29.46 -4.50
C ARG A 251 7.50 29.09 -3.04
N ASP A 252 8.62 29.10 -2.32
CA ASP A 252 8.64 29.02 -0.86
C ASP A 252 8.24 30.40 -0.28
N ARG A 253 7.20 30.40 0.57
CA ARG A 253 6.67 31.63 1.17
C ARG A 253 7.29 31.94 2.53
N ILE A 254 8.01 30.97 3.12
CA ILE A 254 8.73 31.16 4.39
C ILE A 254 10.03 31.90 4.12
N ASP A 255 10.88 31.35 3.25
CA ASP A 255 12.18 31.94 2.92
C ASP A 255 12.06 33.03 1.83
N GLY A 256 10.92 33.13 1.16
CA GLY A 256 10.69 34.07 0.08
C GLY A 256 11.42 33.72 -1.22
N GLU A 257 11.90 32.51 -1.36
CA GLU A 257 12.68 32.04 -2.51
C GLU A 257 11.79 31.49 -3.63
N THR A 258 12.28 31.55 -4.85
CA THR A 258 11.64 30.89 -6.01
C THR A 258 12.63 30.01 -6.71
N GLU A 259 12.32 28.72 -6.75
CA GLU A 259 13.14 27.73 -7.41
C GLU A 259 12.53 27.35 -8.76
N TYR A 260 13.39 27.17 -9.77
CA TYR A 260 13.02 26.69 -11.11
C TYR A 260 13.72 25.35 -11.34
N ARG A 261 12.95 24.31 -11.63
CA ARG A 261 13.50 23.00 -11.86
C ARG A 261 13.11 22.51 -13.25
N LEU A 262 14.09 22.00 -13.99
CA LEU A 262 13.91 21.32 -15.26
C LEU A 262 14.37 19.87 -15.09
N GLY A 263 13.52 18.95 -15.43
CA GLY A 263 13.81 17.52 -15.36
C GLY A 263 13.26 16.77 -16.55
N ALA A 264 13.63 15.50 -16.67
CA ALA A 264 13.08 14.63 -17.70
C ALA A 264 13.06 13.17 -17.23
N ASP A 265 11.98 12.46 -17.56
CA ASP A 265 11.89 11.01 -17.42
C ASP A 265 11.94 10.37 -18.81
N LEU A 266 12.69 9.29 -18.93
CA LEU A 266 12.78 8.44 -20.09
C LEU A 266 12.16 7.08 -19.82
N PHE A 267 11.27 6.65 -20.67
CA PHE A 267 10.77 5.29 -20.70
C PHE A 267 11.07 4.68 -22.06
N TRP A 268 11.83 3.61 -22.10
CA TRP A 268 12.21 2.94 -23.33
C TRP A 268 12.09 1.42 -23.19
N ARG A 269 11.31 0.84 -24.09
CA ARG A 269 11.16 -0.60 -24.22
C ARG A 269 11.67 -1.03 -25.58
N PRO A 270 13.00 -1.30 -25.70
CA PRO A 270 13.62 -1.69 -26.98
C PRO A 270 13.12 -3.04 -27.50
N SER A 271 12.60 -3.86 -26.60
CA SER A 271 11.95 -5.15 -26.92
C SER A 271 10.87 -5.43 -25.88
N THR A 272 10.02 -6.39 -26.15
CA THR A 272 9.00 -6.84 -25.19
C THR A 272 9.56 -7.40 -23.88
N ASN A 273 10.86 -7.67 -23.83
CA ASN A 273 11.53 -8.37 -22.73
C ASN A 273 12.47 -7.48 -21.92
N VAL A 274 12.68 -6.23 -22.33
CA VAL A 274 13.59 -5.29 -21.66
C VAL A 274 12.91 -3.93 -21.55
N GLN A 275 12.97 -3.35 -20.38
CA GLN A 275 12.51 -2.00 -20.09
C GLN A 275 13.62 -1.20 -19.43
N VAL A 276 13.85 -0.01 -19.91
CA VAL A 276 14.77 0.99 -19.36
C VAL A 276 13.97 2.21 -18.95
N THR A 277 14.07 2.60 -17.71
CA THR A 277 13.47 3.83 -17.18
C THR A 277 14.61 4.67 -16.59
N ALA A 278 14.69 5.94 -16.94
CA ALA A 278 15.67 6.86 -16.38
C ALA A 278 15.03 8.18 -16.03
N THR A 279 15.54 8.85 -15.03
CA THR A 279 15.13 10.20 -14.64
C THR A 279 16.35 11.06 -14.37
N VAL A 280 16.26 12.34 -14.75
CA VAL A 280 17.29 13.34 -14.47
C VAL A 280 16.61 14.54 -13.82
N ASN A 281 17.16 14.98 -12.70
CA ASN A 281 16.67 16.11 -11.90
C ASN A 281 15.13 16.07 -11.69
N PRO A 282 14.58 14.96 -11.19
CA PRO A 282 13.13 14.83 -11.01
C PRO A 282 12.65 15.76 -9.90
N ASP A 283 11.46 16.31 -10.08
CA ASP A 283 10.74 16.99 -9.00
C ASP A 283 9.65 16.09 -8.43
N PHE A 284 9.74 15.75 -7.16
CA PHE A 284 8.76 14.94 -6.43
C PHE A 284 7.77 15.76 -5.58
N GLY A 285 7.82 17.08 -5.62
CA GLY A 285 6.98 17.98 -4.82
C GLY A 285 5.47 17.91 -5.12
N ILE A 286 5.08 17.24 -6.21
CA ILE A 286 3.67 17.00 -6.55
C ILE A 286 3.08 15.72 -5.95
N ALA A 287 3.90 14.85 -5.36
CA ALA A 287 3.40 13.64 -4.72
C ALA A 287 2.38 14.01 -3.62
N GLU A 288 1.36 13.18 -3.43
CA GLU A 288 0.43 13.39 -2.33
C GLU A 288 1.18 13.34 -1.01
N SER A 289 0.88 14.30 -0.12
CA SER A 289 1.42 14.28 1.24
C SER A 289 1.06 12.96 1.93
N ASP A 290 1.96 12.49 2.77
CA ASP A 290 1.67 11.37 3.64
C ASP A 290 0.68 11.80 4.74
N ASP A 291 -0.02 10.82 5.31
CA ASP A 291 -0.93 11.09 6.42
C ASP A 291 -0.16 11.65 7.63
N VAL A 292 -0.77 12.61 8.33
CA VAL A 292 -0.18 13.18 9.54
C VAL A 292 -0.28 12.16 10.68
N ILE A 293 0.87 11.69 11.16
CA ILE A 293 0.98 10.70 12.24
C ILE A 293 1.96 11.20 13.29
N ILE A 294 1.48 11.34 14.53
CA ILE A 294 2.37 11.59 15.68
C ILE A 294 2.85 10.22 16.19
N ASN A 295 4.13 9.95 16.00
CA ASN A 295 4.78 8.73 16.46
C ASN A 295 5.79 9.08 17.56
N LEU A 296 5.51 8.69 18.81
CA LEU A 296 6.36 8.85 19.99
C LEU A 296 6.94 7.51 20.47
N SER A 297 6.86 6.46 19.64
CA SER A 297 7.45 5.15 19.94
C SER A 297 8.82 4.99 19.26
N ALA A 298 9.60 4.02 19.73
CA ALA A 298 10.90 3.68 19.15
C ALA A 298 10.80 3.02 17.76
N THR A 299 9.62 2.61 17.31
CA THR A 299 9.43 1.95 16.01
C THR A 299 9.16 2.96 14.90
N GLU A 300 9.87 2.83 13.78
CA GLU A 300 9.67 3.67 12.59
C GLU A 300 8.32 3.39 11.93
N THR A 301 7.66 4.45 11.44
CA THR A 301 6.44 4.33 10.64
C THR A 301 6.78 4.05 9.17
N PHE A 302 6.18 3.02 8.60
CA PHE A 302 6.34 2.70 7.18
C PHE A 302 5.37 3.51 6.31
N PHE A 303 5.90 4.20 5.30
CA PHE A 303 5.12 4.87 4.26
C PHE A 303 5.34 4.19 2.91
N PRO A 304 4.28 3.83 2.17
CA PRO A 304 4.42 3.26 0.84
C PRO A 304 4.96 4.28 -0.17
N GLU A 305 5.60 3.80 -1.24
CA GLU A 305 6.05 4.63 -2.34
C GLU A 305 4.86 5.25 -3.09
N LYS A 306 5.01 6.50 -3.54
CA LYS A 306 4.00 7.25 -4.31
C LYS A 306 4.56 7.90 -5.58
N ARG A 307 5.87 7.87 -5.78
CA ARG A 307 6.57 8.49 -6.93
C ARG A 307 6.59 7.53 -8.11
N LEU A 308 5.99 7.92 -9.21
CA LEU A 308 5.76 7.09 -10.40
C LEU A 308 7.03 6.40 -10.92
N PHE A 309 8.16 7.10 -10.95
CA PHE A 309 9.43 6.52 -11.40
C PHE A 309 9.82 5.25 -10.61
N PHE A 310 9.62 5.26 -9.28
CA PHE A 310 10.00 4.14 -8.43
C PHE A 310 8.93 3.03 -8.43
N LEU A 311 7.65 3.38 -8.60
CA LEU A 311 6.55 2.42 -8.62
C LEU A 311 6.64 1.47 -9.81
N GLU A 312 6.91 1.99 -11.01
CA GLU A 312 6.97 1.17 -12.22
C GLU A 312 8.12 0.17 -12.17
N GLY A 313 7.83 -1.13 -12.38
CA GLY A 313 8.83 -2.21 -12.31
C GLY A 313 9.34 -2.53 -10.90
N GLN A 314 8.74 -1.96 -9.84
CA GLN A 314 9.11 -2.25 -8.45
C GLN A 314 8.91 -3.72 -8.10
N GLU A 315 7.94 -4.39 -8.73
CA GLU A 315 7.64 -5.78 -8.51
C GLU A 315 8.82 -6.73 -8.76
N VAL A 316 9.76 -6.34 -9.60
CA VAL A 316 11.00 -7.11 -9.85
C VAL A 316 11.87 -7.13 -8.60
N PHE A 317 11.93 -6.01 -7.84
CA PHE A 317 12.74 -5.87 -6.63
C PHE A 317 12.02 -6.34 -5.37
N THR A 318 10.72 -6.63 -5.46
CA THR A 318 9.94 -7.16 -4.34
C THR A 318 10.28 -8.62 -4.11
N ALA A 319 11.22 -8.89 -3.22
CA ALA A 319 11.68 -10.25 -2.88
C ALA A 319 10.74 -10.97 -1.88
N SER A 320 9.73 -10.28 -1.34
CA SER A 320 8.83 -10.83 -0.33
C SER A 320 7.42 -10.26 -0.45
N PRO A 321 6.36 -11.08 -0.36
CA PRO A 321 4.97 -10.61 -0.26
C PRO A 321 4.70 -9.76 1.00
N ARG A 322 5.59 -9.79 1.99
CA ARG A 322 5.52 -8.96 3.19
C ARG A 322 5.76 -7.47 2.90
N ALA A 323 6.37 -7.14 1.76
CA ALA A 323 6.59 -5.77 1.32
C ALA A 323 5.30 -5.05 0.90
N ASP A 324 4.22 -5.77 0.62
CA ASP A 324 2.92 -5.18 0.27
C ASP A 324 2.17 -4.74 1.53
N THR A 325 2.39 -3.50 1.94
CA THR A 325 1.84 -2.93 3.17
C THR A 325 0.77 -1.87 2.94
N ARG A 326 0.23 -1.76 1.73
CA ARG A 326 -0.76 -0.75 1.33
C ARG A 326 -2.04 -0.70 2.20
N GLY A 327 -2.20 -1.62 3.13
CA GLY A 327 -3.33 -1.68 4.05
C GLY A 327 -3.12 -1.02 5.42
N GLY A 328 -2.02 -0.29 5.65
CA GLY A 328 -1.79 0.52 6.85
C GLY A 328 -2.05 -0.22 8.17
N GLY A 329 -1.32 -1.27 8.45
CA GLY A 329 -1.41 -2.00 9.72
C GLY A 329 -0.66 -3.32 9.67
N VAL A 330 -0.45 -3.94 10.82
CA VAL A 330 0.07 -5.31 10.92
C VAL A 330 -0.89 -6.23 10.19
N GLY A 331 -0.68 -6.37 8.89
CA GLY A 331 -1.52 -7.17 8.01
C GLY A 331 -1.45 -8.65 8.37
N ASN A 332 -2.29 -9.46 7.74
CA ASN A 332 -2.29 -10.92 7.93
C ASN A 332 -0.95 -11.60 7.59
N ARG A 333 -0.01 -10.87 6.99
CA ARG A 333 1.33 -11.34 6.57
C ARG A 333 2.47 -10.89 7.50
N GLY A 334 2.18 -10.20 8.60
CA GLY A 334 3.16 -9.71 9.58
C GLY A 334 3.46 -8.22 9.46
N ALA A 335 4.49 -7.77 10.17
CA ALA A 335 4.98 -6.42 10.09
C ALA A 335 5.51 -6.10 8.68
N PRO A 336 5.47 -4.84 8.24
CA PRO A 336 6.11 -4.40 7.02
C PRO A 336 7.59 -4.83 6.99
N TYR A 337 8.01 -5.37 5.85
CA TYR A 337 9.39 -5.82 5.65
C TYR A 337 9.76 -5.71 4.17
N THR A 338 10.84 -4.99 3.87
CA THR A 338 11.42 -4.93 2.52
C THR A 338 12.91 -4.64 2.58
N LEU A 339 13.68 -5.23 1.67
CA LEU A 339 15.11 -4.89 1.49
C LEU A 339 15.32 -3.75 0.48
N VAL A 340 14.30 -3.39 -0.30
CA VAL A 340 14.30 -2.22 -1.20
C VAL A 340 13.12 -1.34 -0.85
N ASN A 341 13.38 -0.27 -0.12
CA ASN A 341 12.44 0.79 0.20
C ASN A 341 12.88 2.07 -0.53
N THR A 342 12.33 2.27 -1.71
CA THR A 342 12.69 3.42 -2.55
C THR A 342 12.42 4.78 -1.91
N ARG A 343 11.57 4.83 -0.86
CA ARG A 343 11.34 6.06 -0.05
C ARG A 343 12.60 6.55 0.67
N ARG A 344 13.65 5.72 0.80
CA ARG A 344 14.96 6.15 1.32
C ARG A 344 15.67 7.09 0.33
N ILE A 345 15.54 6.84 -0.98
CA ILE A 345 16.13 7.66 -2.03
C ILE A 345 15.44 9.02 -2.07
N GLY A 346 16.19 10.11 -1.97
CA GLY A 346 15.64 11.45 -1.86
C GLY A 346 14.81 11.65 -0.58
N GLY A 347 15.13 10.91 0.47
CA GLY A 347 14.52 11.02 1.79
C GLY A 347 15.13 12.15 2.61
N LYS A 348 15.04 12.04 3.95
CA LYS A 348 15.74 12.98 4.84
C LYS A 348 17.25 12.85 4.66
N PRO A 349 17.99 13.96 4.61
CA PRO A 349 19.43 13.92 4.45
C PRO A 349 20.12 13.27 5.66
N ARG A 350 21.23 12.62 5.45
CA ARG A 350 22.11 12.23 6.55
C ARG A 350 22.77 13.48 7.10
N LEU A 351 22.69 13.64 8.43
CA LEU A 351 23.26 14.82 9.07
C LEU A 351 24.78 14.73 9.11
N PRO A 352 25.50 15.81 8.76
CA PRO A 352 26.94 15.84 8.83
C PRO A 352 27.41 15.88 10.28
N VAL A 353 28.62 15.37 10.52
CA VAL A 353 29.28 15.53 11.82
C VAL A 353 29.75 16.99 11.96
N LEU A 354 29.23 17.69 12.95
CA LEU A 354 29.62 19.08 13.19
C LEU A 354 31.01 19.16 13.82
N PRO A 355 31.83 20.11 13.42
CA PRO A 355 33.18 20.29 13.98
C PRO A 355 33.19 20.81 15.42
N GLY A 356 32.04 21.16 15.99
CA GLY A 356 31.88 21.71 17.34
C GLY A 356 30.43 21.68 17.81
N GLU A 357 30.13 22.38 18.91
CA GLU A 357 28.76 22.56 19.39
C GLU A 357 28.03 23.55 18.47
N GLY A 358 27.15 23.03 17.66
CA GLY A 358 26.31 23.80 16.74
C GLY A 358 24.95 23.13 16.51
N GLU A 359 23.96 23.90 16.08
CA GLU A 359 22.61 23.40 15.77
C GLU A 359 22.34 23.55 14.28
N ILE A 360 21.94 22.43 13.63
CA ILE A 360 21.46 22.45 12.26
C ILE A 360 20.01 22.93 12.24
N ARG A 361 19.66 23.84 11.34
CA ARG A 361 18.31 24.36 11.17
C ARG A 361 17.32 23.19 10.97
N VAL A 362 16.23 23.16 11.77
CA VAL A 362 15.23 22.06 11.77
C VAL A 362 14.67 21.79 10.37
N LYS A 363 14.43 22.82 9.56
CA LYS A 363 13.96 22.68 8.17
C LYS A 363 14.92 21.78 7.36
N ASP A 364 16.23 22.01 7.46
CA ASP A 364 17.25 21.30 6.68
C ASP A 364 17.42 19.86 7.13
N GLN A 365 17.10 19.54 8.38
CA GLN A 365 17.12 18.17 8.90
C GLN A 365 15.98 17.28 8.35
N ILE A 366 14.88 17.91 7.91
CA ILE A 366 13.66 17.19 7.49
C ILE A 366 13.32 17.36 6.01
N GLN A 367 13.96 18.32 5.34
CA GLN A 367 13.76 18.57 3.92
C GLN A 367 14.28 17.38 3.10
N PRO A 368 13.50 16.84 2.13
CA PRO A 368 13.97 15.78 1.24
C PRO A 368 15.23 16.20 0.48
N THR A 369 16.18 15.26 0.33
CA THR A 369 17.39 15.46 -0.48
C THR A 369 17.03 15.45 -1.96
N ASP A 370 17.61 16.35 -2.74
CA ASP A 370 17.41 16.39 -4.18
C ASP A 370 18.07 15.19 -4.87
N LEU A 371 17.49 14.76 -5.99
CA LEU A 371 18.00 13.65 -6.77
C LEU A 371 18.59 14.17 -8.09
N LEU A 372 19.88 13.94 -8.32
CA LEU A 372 20.53 14.22 -9.59
C LEU A 372 19.97 13.37 -10.71
N GLY A 373 19.73 12.09 -10.41
CA GLY A 373 19.13 11.18 -11.37
C GLY A 373 19.05 9.75 -10.86
N ALA A 374 18.27 8.94 -11.58
CA ALA A 374 18.19 7.51 -11.35
C ALA A 374 17.98 6.75 -12.66
N VAL A 375 18.41 5.51 -12.69
CA VAL A 375 18.19 4.59 -13.82
C VAL A 375 17.72 3.24 -13.30
N LYS A 376 16.74 2.66 -13.99
CA LYS A 376 16.22 1.34 -13.69
C LYS A 376 16.10 0.54 -14.99
N VAL A 377 16.63 -0.67 -14.95
CA VAL A 377 16.54 -1.64 -16.05
C VAL A 377 15.87 -2.88 -15.51
N THR A 378 14.78 -3.29 -16.12
CA THR A 378 14.09 -4.53 -15.79
C THR A 378 13.87 -5.37 -17.04
N GLY A 379 13.85 -6.69 -16.88
CA GLY A 379 13.64 -7.54 -18.03
C GLY A 379 13.43 -9.00 -17.69
N GLN A 380 13.05 -9.76 -18.72
CA GLN A 380 12.89 -11.20 -18.64
C GLN A 380 13.43 -11.86 -19.90
N ASN A 381 14.22 -12.91 -19.73
CA ASN A 381 14.69 -13.75 -20.83
C ASN A 381 14.44 -15.22 -20.49
N GLY A 382 13.41 -15.81 -21.09
CA GLY A 382 12.95 -17.15 -20.76
C GLY A 382 12.54 -17.26 -19.28
N GLN A 383 13.21 -18.09 -18.53
CA GLN A 383 12.97 -18.33 -17.10
C GLN A 383 13.69 -17.32 -16.18
N ILE A 384 14.54 -16.45 -16.74
CA ILE A 384 15.32 -15.50 -15.95
C ILE A 384 14.65 -14.13 -16.03
N ARG A 385 14.25 -13.59 -14.86
CA ARG A 385 13.85 -12.18 -14.68
C ARG A 385 14.96 -11.45 -13.94
N TYR A 386 15.24 -10.22 -14.36
CA TYR A 386 16.32 -9.44 -13.76
C TYR A 386 15.92 -7.97 -13.61
N GLY A 387 16.56 -7.31 -12.67
CA GLY A 387 16.42 -5.88 -12.42
C GLY A 387 17.72 -5.26 -11.95
N PHE A 388 17.93 -4.01 -12.34
CA PHE A 388 19.00 -3.15 -11.86
C PHE A 388 18.41 -1.77 -11.60
N LEU A 389 18.74 -1.17 -10.45
CA LEU A 389 18.39 0.20 -10.07
C LEU A 389 19.63 0.90 -9.55
N ALA A 390 19.88 2.12 -10.03
CA ALA A 390 20.86 3.02 -9.44
C ALA A 390 20.24 4.42 -9.29
N ALA A 391 20.55 5.11 -8.19
CA ALA A 391 20.07 6.47 -7.94
C ALA A 391 21.18 7.28 -7.24
N PHE A 392 21.23 8.57 -7.54
CA PHE A 392 22.30 9.49 -7.10
C PHE A 392 21.65 10.74 -6.54
N GLU A 393 21.84 10.99 -5.26
CA GLU A 393 21.41 12.20 -4.57
C GLU A 393 22.40 13.34 -4.83
N ASP A 394 21.91 14.57 -4.75
CA ASP A 394 22.72 15.78 -4.70
C ASP A 394 23.22 16.03 -3.28
N ASP A 395 24.26 16.81 -3.16
CA ASP A 395 24.85 17.17 -1.86
C ASP A 395 23.92 18.14 -1.11
N PRO A 396 23.40 17.77 0.07
CA PRO A 396 22.49 18.64 0.82
C PRO A 396 23.22 19.79 1.49
N GLU A 397 22.61 20.99 1.47
CA GLU A 397 23.11 22.16 2.18
C GLU A 397 22.41 22.34 3.54
N PHE A 398 23.19 22.59 4.59
CA PHE A 398 22.71 22.82 5.94
C PHE A 398 23.10 24.21 6.44
N LEU A 399 22.15 24.92 7.08
CA LEU A 399 22.44 26.09 7.88
C LEU A 399 22.73 25.65 9.31
N VAL A 400 23.94 25.88 9.73
CA VAL A 400 24.45 25.59 11.07
C VAL A 400 24.62 26.88 11.85
N THR A 401 24.13 26.93 13.07
CA THR A 401 24.32 28.04 14.00
C THR A 401 25.11 27.56 15.21
N ASP A 402 26.22 28.24 15.51
CA ASP A 402 27.05 28.03 16.69
C ASP A 402 27.33 29.37 17.39
N ASP A 403 28.21 29.38 18.40
CA ASP A 403 28.60 30.61 19.14
C ASP A 403 29.28 31.63 18.25
N ALA A 404 29.87 31.27 17.11
CA ALA A 404 30.55 32.17 16.17
C ALA A 404 29.60 32.78 15.14
N GLY A 405 28.40 32.22 14.97
CA GLY A 405 27.38 32.71 14.06
C GLY A 405 26.74 31.65 13.22
N THR A 406 26.06 32.06 12.14
CA THR A 406 25.40 31.12 11.20
C THR A 406 26.22 30.97 9.92
N TYR A 407 26.48 29.74 9.51
CA TYR A 407 27.23 29.42 8.29
C TYR A 407 26.57 28.28 7.52
N ARG A 408 26.93 28.12 6.24
CA ARG A 408 26.49 27.00 5.40
C ARG A 408 27.50 25.88 5.46
N MET A 409 27.01 24.67 5.60
CA MET A 409 27.77 23.43 5.53
C MET A 409 27.16 22.54 4.45
N VAL A 410 27.98 21.97 3.58
CA VAL A 410 27.56 21.01 2.55
C VAL A 410 27.80 19.62 3.10
N GLY A 411 26.77 18.77 3.06
CA GLY A 411 26.88 17.35 3.34
C GLY A 411 27.19 16.57 2.06
N GLU A 412 27.12 15.25 2.12
CA GLU A 412 27.26 14.36 0.97
C GLU A 412 25.95 13.66 0.67
N GLY A 413 25.58 13.58 -0.62
CA GLY A 413 24.42 12.83 -1.11
C GLY A 413 24.73 11.34 -1.20
N SER A 414 23.75 10.50 -0.88
CA SER A 414 23.91 9.05 -0.95
C SER A 414 23.78 8.53 -2.38
N GLN A 415 24.51 7.43 -2.66
CA GLN A 415 24.39 6.68 -3.91
C GLN A 415 23.76 5.32 -3.62
N TYR A 416 22.68 5.00 -4.31
CA TYR A 416 21.90 3.78 -4.11
C TYR A 416 22.04 2.83 -5.28
N GLY A 417 22.21 1.55 -4.99
CA GLY A 417 22.25 0.48 -5.98
C GLY A 417 21.38 -0.71 -5.55
N ALA A 418 20.62 -1.30 -6.48
CA ALA A 418 19.98 -2.59 -6.27
C ALA A 418 20.12 -3.47 -7.53
N ALA A 419 20.43 -4.74 -7.34
CA ALA A 419 20.53 -5.75 -8.41
C ALA A 419 19.72 -6.98 -8.03
N ARG A 420 18.88 -7.44 -8.94
CA ARG A 420 17.98 -8.57 -8.77
C ARG A 420 18.16 -9.59 -9.88
N LEU A 421 18.22 -10.87 -9.53
CA LEU A 421 18.16 -11.99 -10.45
C LEU A 421 17.14 -13.01 -9.92
N LEU A 422 16.17 -13.41 -10.73
CA LEU A 422 15.12 -14.36 -10.37
C LEU A 422 15.03 -15.45 -11.44
N LEU A 423 15.18 -16.70 -11.02
CA LEU A 423 14.96 -17.87 -11.86
C LEU A 423 13.57 -18.43 -11.54
N GLU A 424 12.69 -18.44 -12.55
CA GLU A 424 11.29 -18.86 -12.43
C GLU A 424 11.02 -20.08 -13.30
N ASP A 425 10.25 -21.04 -12.76
CA ASP A 425 9.84 -22.24 -13.49
C ASP A 425 8.41 -22.64 -13.10
N LYS A 426 7.71 -23.32 -14.01
CA LYS A 426 6.32 -23.77 -13.79
C LYS A 426 6.13 -25.25 -14.15
N PRO A 427 6.83 -26.18 -13.49
CA PRO A 427 6.70 -27.60 -13.79
C PRO A 427 5.31 -28.11 -13.40
N GLY A 428 4.57 -28.73 -14.35
CA GLY A 428 3.29 -29.38 -14.09
C GLY A 428 2.22 -28.45 -13.48
N GLY A 429 2.29 -27.14 -13.74
CA GLY A 429 1.36 -26.13 -13.21
C GLY A 429 1.72 -25.58 -11.83
N ALA A 430 2.73 -26.13 -11.15
CA ALA A 430 3.26 -25.53 -9.93
C ALA A 430 4.23 -24.39 -10.29
N TYR A 431 4.17 -23.26 -9.57
CA TYR A 431 5.14 -22.17 -9.71
C TYR A 431 6.28 -22.35 -8.72
N LYS A 432 7.50 -22.17 -9.18
CA LYS A 432 8.72 -22.18 -8.35
C LYS A 432 9.62 -21.04 -8.78
N SER A 433 10.23 -20.35 -7.82
CA SER A 433 11.28 -19.40 -8.13
C SER A 433 12.36 -19.38 -7.06
N VAL A 434 13.57 -19.03 -7.48
CA VAL A 434 14.70 -18.72 -6.60
C VAL A 434 15.30 -17.42 -7.06
N GLY A 435 15.50 -16.50 -6.13
CA GLY A 435 16.00 -15.15 -6.41
C GLY A 435 17.22 -14.78 -5.61
N LEU A 436 18.02 -13.89 -6.18
CA LEU A 436 19.13 -13.20 -5.52
C LEU A 436 18.85 -11.71 -5.58
N LEU A 437 19.00 -11.00 -4.47
CA LEU A 437 18.89 -9.56 -4.39
C LEU A 437 20.10 -9.02 -3.64
N SER A 438 20.75 -8.00 -4.22
CA SER A 438 21.82 -7.24 -3.57
C SER A 438 21.43 -5.77 -3.58
N THR A 439 21.53 -5.10 -2.43
CA THR A 439 21.38 -3.65 -2.31
C THR A 439 22.63 -3.03 -1.72
N MET A 440 22.97 -1.84 -2.16
CA MET A 440 24.15 -1.09 -1.73
C MET A 440 23.80 0.38 -1.56
N VAL A 441 24.32 0.99 -0.51
CA VAL A 441 24.30 2.44 -0.30
C VAL A 441 25.74 2.87 -0.02
N LEU A 442 26.23 3.84 -0.80
CA LEU A 442 27.56 4.44 -0.60
C LEU A 442 27.39 5.84 -0.04
N HIS A 443 28.09 6.15 1.04
CA HIS A 443 28.07 7.46 1.69
C HIS A 443 29.32 7.63 2.59
N GLU A 444 29.88 8.83 2.68
CA GLU A 444 31.07 9.11 3.48
C GLU A 444 30.93 8.70 4.97
N ALA A 445 29.72 8.82 5.52
CA ALA A 445 29.44 8.40 6.91
C ALA A 445 29.33 6.87 7.10
N GLY A 446 29.62 6.07 6.07
CA GLY A 446 29.66 4.62 6.08
C GLY A 446 28.79 3.95 5.03
N ASP A 447 29.34 2.95 4.39
CA ASP A 447 28.72 2.14 3.37
C ASP A 447 27.81 1.06 3.98
N ALA A 448 26.73 0.69 3.25
CA ALA A 448 25.85 -0.41 3.63
C ALA A 448 25.61 -1.36 2.45
N LEU A 449 25.71 -2.67 2.71
CA LEU A 449 25.49 -3.74 1.74
C LEU A 449 24.53 -4.79 2.32
N VAL A 450 23.46 -5.10 1.60
CA VAL A 450 22.57 -6.21 1.97
C VAL A 450 22.53 -7.21 0.82
N GLN A 451 22.72 -8.49 1.15
CA GLN A 451 22.66 -9.58 0.19
C GLN A 451 21.61 -10.60 0.63
N SER A 452 20.73 -11.01 -0.27
CA SER A 452 19.68 -11.97 0.06
C SER A 452 19.48 -13.03 -1.01
N ILE A 453 18.99 -14.18 -0.54
CA ILE A 453 18.42 -15.24 -1.36
C ILE A 453 16.96 -15.45 -0.93
N ASP A 454 16.07 -15.60 -1.89
CA ASP A 454 14.66 -15.90 -1.64
C ASP A 454 14.18 -17.05 -2.49
N GLY A 455 13.12 -17.69 -2.02
CA GLY A 455 12.48 -18.80 -2.70
C GLY A 455 10.97 -18.72 -2.56
N HIS A 456 10.26 -18.99 -3.66
CA HIS A 456 8.81 -19.01 -3.69
C HIS A 456 8.31 -20.30 -4.30
N PHE A 457 7.28 -20.86 -3.71
CA PHE A 457 6.61 -22.06 -4.19
C PHE A 457 5.10 -21.92 -4.13
N LEU A 458 4.42 -22.24 -5.22
CA LEU A 458 2.97 -22.36 -5.28
C LEU A 458 2.62 -23.72 -5.91
N GLY A 459 1.92 -24.56 -5.17
CA GLY A 459 1.48 -25.87 -5.66
C GLY A 459 0.53 -25.76 -6.86
N ALA A 460 0.52 -26.74 -7.74
CA ALA A 460 -0.27 -26.76 -8.98
C ALA A 460 -1.77 -26.53 -8.78
N ASN A 461 -2.30 -26.91 -7.61
CA ASN A 461 -3.71 -26.68 -7.23
C ASN A 461 -3.92 -25.33 -6.50
N GLY A 462 -2.89 -24.51 -6.34
CA GLY A 462 -2.91 -23.22 -5.63
C GLY A 462 -3.07 -23.33 -4.11
N LYS A 463 -3.26 -24.53 -3.54
CA LYS A 463 -3.58 -24.68 -2.10
C LYS A 463 -2.41 -24.40 -1.17
N LEU A 464 -1.20 -24.76 -1.57
CA LEU A 464 0.00 -24.54 -0.77
C LEU A 464 0.85 -23.43 -1.39
N LYS A 465 1.16 -22.40 -0.61
CA LYS A 465 2.10 -21.35 -0.94
C LYS A 465 3.19 -21.29 0.13
N ILE A 466 4.45 -21.19 -0.29
CA ILE A 466 5.61 -21.04 0.59
C ILE A 466 6.42 -19.87 0.07
N ASP A 467 6.74 -18.91 0.94
CA ASP A 467 7.64 -17.79 0.67
C ASP A 467 8.75 -17.81 1.73
N ALA A 468 10.01 -17.80 1.31
CA ALA A 468 11.16 -17.80 2.20
C ALA A 468 12.22 -16.82 1.74
N GLN A 469 12.93 -16.23 2.68
CA GLN A 469 14.07 -15.34 2.40
C GLN A 469 15.11 -15.48 3.52
N ALA A 470 16.38 -15.45 3.14
CA ALA A 470 17.51 -15.29 4.04
C ALA A 470 18.39 -14.15 3.52
N PHE A 471 18.98 -13.36 4.42
CA PHE A 471 19.80 -12.22 4.05
C PHE A 471 20.91 -11.94 5.06
N THR A 472 21.91 -11.21 4.61
CA THR A 472 22.94 -10.60 5.47
C THR A 472 22.90 -9.09 5.28
N SER A 473 23.11 -8.35 6.36
CA SER A 473 23.37 -6.91 6.34
C SER A 473 24.79 -6.64 6.83
N ASP A 474 25.53 -5.87 6.05
CA ASP A 474 26.91 -5.46 6.31
C ASP A 474 26.97 -3.94 6.24
N LYS A 475 27.21 -3.28 7.34
CA LYS A 475 27.25 -1.82 7.44
C LYS A 475 28.52 -1.42 8.15
N GLU A 476 29.22 -0.45 7.61
CA GLU A 476 30.46 0.01 8.16
C GLU A 476 30.30 0.43 9.63
N GLY A 477 31.20 -0.06 10.49
CA GLY A 477 31.18 0.19 11.93
C GLY A 477 30.19 -0.67 12.73
N ILE A 478 29.44 -1.57 12.10
CA ILE A 478 28.49 -2.50 12.74
C ILE A 478 28.88 -3.94 12.40
N GLU A 479 28.70 -4.86 13.33
CA GLU A 479 28.90 -6.30 13.08
C GLU A 479 27.91 -6.78 12.00
N ARG A 480 28.31 -7.77 11.19
CA ARG A 480 27.46 -8.33 10.14
C ARG A 480 26.23 -9.02 10.72
N GLY A 481 25.07 -8.56 10.33
CA GLY A 481 23.77 -9.10 10.74
C GLY A 481 23.25 -10.20 9.81
N TYR A 482 22.45 -11.12 10.36
CA TYR A 482 21.82 -12.23 9.65
C TYR A 482 20.33 -12.25 9.94
N GLY A 483 19.53 -12.41 8.90
CA GLY A 483 18.09 -12.47 9.05
C GLY A 483 17.39 -13.32 8.01
N GLY A 484 16.14 -13.69 8.29
CA GLY A 484 15.33 -14.42 7.36
C GLY A 484 13.96 -14.78 7.89
N PHE A 485 13.13 -15.29 7.01
CA PHE A 485 11.80 -15.78 7.36
C PHE A 485 11.36 -16.92 6.43
N ILE A 486 10.36 -17.66 6.87
CA ILE A 486 9.59 -18.59 6.05
C ILE A 486 8.11 -18.46 6.39
N ASP A 487 7.28 -18.29 5.37
CA ASP A 487 5.82 -18.20 5.45
C ASP A 487 5.17 -19.34 4.70
N PHE A 488 4.26 -20.02 5.35
CA PHE A 488 3.40 -21.06 4.79
C PHE A 488 1.96 -20.55 4.73
N GLU A 489 1.32 -20.69 3.59
CA GLU A 489 -0.11 -20.45 3.44
C GLU A 489 -0.75 -21.70 2.86
N TYR A 490 -1.82 -22.19 3.49
CA TYR A 490 -2.54 -23.38 3.05
C TYR A 490 -4.05 -23.13 3.03
N ALA A 491 -4.65 -23.26 1.85
CA ALA A 491 -6.09 -23.24 1.66
C ALA A 491 -6.68 -24.61 2.00
N LEU A 492 -7.25 -24.74 3.19
CA LEU A 492 -7.91 -25.98 3.66
C LEU A 492 -9.10 -26.35 2.75
N LYS A 493 -9.93 -25.36 2.46
CA LYS A 493 -11.06 -25.41 1.53
C LYS A 493 -11.38 -24.00 1.06
N GLN A 494 -12.30 -23.85 0.11
CA GLN A 494 -12.78 -22.57 -0.34
C GLN A 494 -13.20 -21.68 0.86
N GLY A 495 -12.71 -20.47 0.89
CA GLY A 495 -12.94 -19.49 1.95
C GLY A 495 -12.26 -19.78 3.28
N VAL A 496 -11.42 -20.82 3.42
CA VAL A 496 -10.72 -21.14 4.67
C VAL A 496 -9.22 -21.31 4.44
N THR A 497 -8.44 -20.38 5.00
CA THR A 497 -6.99 -20.34 4.84
C THR A 497 -6.28 -20.37 6.19
N GLN A 498 -5.21 -21.14 6.28
CA GLN A 498 -4.27 -21.17 7.39
C GLN A 498 -2.95 -20.55 6.94
N ARG A 499 -2.33 -19.74 7.82
CA ARG A 499 -0.99 -19.21 7.61
C ARG A 499 -0.13 -19.48 8.83
N VAL A 500 1.13 -19.83 8.59
CA VAL A 500 2.15 -19.96 9.62
C VAL A 500 3.38 -19.22 9.11
N GLY A 501 3.95 -18.35 9.94
CA GLY A 501 5.18 -17.63 9.63
C GLY A 501 6.19 -17.79 10.76
N ILE A 502 7.44 -17.95 10.40
CA ILE A 502 8.59 -17.98 11.30
C ILE A 502 9.58 -16.94 10.79
N GLU A 503 10.08 -16.08 11.66
CA GLU A 503 11.11 -15.10 11.32
C GLU A 503 12.18 -15.01 12.39
N TYR A 504 13.41 -14.74 11.96
CA TYR A 504 14.56 -14.48 12.78
C TYR A 504 15.35 -13.33 12.20
N PHE A 505 15.65 -12.32 13.03
CA PHE A 505 16.56 -11.23 12.74
C PHE A 505 17.47 -11.09 13.97
N ASP A 506 18.78 -11.20 13.81
CA ASP A 506 19.69 -10.98 14.92
C ASP A 506 19.79 -9.50 15.32
N GLU A 507 20.53 -9.21 16.39
CA GLU A 507 20.68 -7.85 16.94
C GLU A 507 21.51 -6.93 16.04
N ALA A 508 22.42 -7.49 15.24
CA ALA A 508 23.29 -6.75 14.33
C ALA A 508 22.61 -6.43 12.98
N VAL A 509 21.41 -6.96 12.72
CA VAL A 509 20.69 -6.65 11.48
C VAL A 509 20.32 -5.16 11.40
N ASP A 510 20.90 -4.47 10.43
CA ASP A 510 20.49 -3.13 10.03
C ASP A 510 20.32 -3.06 8.50
N VAL A 511 19.11 -2.83 8.05
CA VAL A 511 18.76 -2.63 6.63
C VAL A 511 18.19 -1.23 6.38
N SER A 512 18.26 -0.35 7.36
CA SER A 512 17.57 0.95 7.36
C SER A 512 18.07 1.92 6.29
N ASP A 513 19.28 1.73 5.77
CA ASP A 513 19.83 2.60 4.73
C ASP A 513 19.08 2.49 3.39
N PHE A 514 18.63 1.28 3.01
CA PHE A 514 17.84 1.09 1.78
C PHE A 514 16.60 0.21 1.97
N GLY A 515 16.47 -0.45 3.09
CA GLY A 515 15.35 -1.34 3.41
C GLY A 515 14.45 -0.78 4.50
N PHE A 516 13.57 -1.65 4.99
CA PHE A 516 12.72 -1.40 6.14
C PHE A 516 12.44 -2.72 6.87
N ILE A 517 12.72 -2.73 8.16
CA ILE A 517 12.21 -3.70 9.13
C ILE A 517 11.65 -2.95 10.31
N GLN A 518 10.59 -3.46 10.91
CA GLN A 518 10.00 -2.82 12.09
C GLN A 518 10.87 -3.01 13.33
N ARG A 519 11.59 -4.12 13.41
CA ARG A 519 12.44 -4.52 14.54
C ARG A 519 13.48 -5.57 14.10
N ASN A 520 14.72 -5.40 14.50
CA ASN A 520 15.75 -6.46 14.60
C ASN A 520 15.64 -7.18 15.96
N ASP A 521 16.63 -7.97 16.34
CA ASP A 521 16.68 -8.74 17.59
C ASP A 521 15.36 -9.47 17.86
N ASN A 522 14.99 -10.37 16.95
CA ASN A 522 13.64 -10.90 16.91
C ASN A 522 13.60 -12.35 16.44
N PHE A 523 13.08 -13.23 17.28
CA PHE A 523 12.57 -14.55 16.88
C PHE A 523 11.06 -14.58 17.08
N ARG A 524 10.28 -14.71 15.99
CA ARG A 524 8.81 -14.68 16.02
C ARG A 524 8.20 -15.88 15.33
N ILE A 525 7.22 -16.50 15.96
CA ILE A 525 6.33 -17.49 15.34
C ILE A 525 4.92 -16.93 15.33
N ARG A 526 4.27 -16.99 14.18
CA ARG A 526 2.93 -16.45 13.94
C ARG A 526 2.05 -17.49 13.28
N GLN A 527 0.77 -17.52 13.67
CA GLN A 527 -0.29 -18.29 13.00
C GLN A 527 -1.50 -17.40 12.74
N SER A 528 -2.21 -17.63 11.65
CA SER A 528 -3.54 -17.06 11.41
C SER A 528 -4.47 -18.07 10.76
N HIS A 529 -5.76 -17.93 11.09
CA HIS A 529 -6.88 -18.67 10.52
C HIS A 529 -7.89 -17.66 9.98
N ILE A 530 -8.12 -17.69 8.69
CA ILE A 530 -9.05 -16.78 8.01
C ILE A 530 -10.18 -17.62 7.44
N ARG A 531 -11.42 -17.20 7.72
CA ARG A 531 -12.63 -17.84 7.20
C ARG A 531 -13.56 -16.80 6.62
N THR A 532 -13.87 -16.93 5.33
CA THR A 532 -14.86 -16.11 4.62
C THR A 532 -16.08 -16.96 4.29
N ARG A 533 -17.28 -16.44 4.52
CA ARG A 533 -18.57 -17.07 4.23
C ARG A 533 -19.49 -16.09 3.53
N SER A 534 -20.24 -16.59 2.54
CA SER A 534 -21.28 -15.85 1.79
C SER A 534 -22.63 -16.56 1.78
N ASP A 535 -22.79 -17.58 2.63
CA ASP A 535 -23.96 -18.46 2.75
C ASP A 535 -24.78 -18.18 4.03
N LEU A 536 -24.90 -16.93 4.44
CA LEU A 536 -25.54 -16.52 5.70
C LEU A 536 -26.87 -15.83 5.44
N ASP A 537 -27.93 -16.19 6.18
CA ASP A 537 -29.25 -15.55 6.03
C ASP A 537 -29.27 -14.07 6.45
N TRP A 538 -28.42 -13.67 7.39
CA TRP A 538 -28.37 -12.34 7.98
C TRP A 538 -27.32 -11.40 7.36
N ALA A 539 -26.37 -11.95 6.62
CA ALA A 539 -25.26 -11.20 6.01
C ALA A 539 -24.90 -11.74 4.63
N ARG A 540 -24.57 -10.84 3.72
CA ARG A 540 -24.07 -11.17 2.38
C ARG A 540 -22.69 -11.81 2.43
N SER A 541 -21.85 -11.32 3.34
CA SER A 541 -20.53 -11.92 3.60
C SER A 541 -20.11 -11.71 5.05
N ASN A 542 -19.36 -12.66 5.57
CA ASN A 542 -18.74 -12.58 6.87
C ASN A 542 -17.31 -13.10 6.78
N GLN A 543 -16.38 -12.32 7.25
CA GLN A 543 -14.98 -12.71 7.40
C GLN A 543 -14.63 -12.77 8.87
N PHE A 544 -14.19 -13.94 9.31
CA PHE A 544 -13.60 -14.16 10.62
C PHE A 544 -12.10 -14.37 10.46
N ASP A 545 -11.31 -13.65 11.25
CA ASP A 545 -9.85 -13.72 11.28
C ASP A 545 -9.40 -13.91 12.72
N PHE A 546 -8.70 -15.00 12.98
CA PHE A 546 -8.04 -15.29 14.24
C PHE A 546 -6.54 -15.36 14.01
N ARG A 547 -5.77 -14.65 14.81
CA ARG A 547 -4.31 -14.62 14.78
C ARG A 547 -3.72 -14.79 16.16
N GLY A 548 -2.55 -15.42 16.22
CA GLY A 548 -1.72 -15.48 17.40
C GLY A 548 -0.26 -15.43 17.02
N PHE A 549 0.56 -14.80 17.84
CA PHE A 549 2.00 -14.86 17.70
C PHE A 549 2.71 -14.80 19.05
N VAL A 550 3.95 -15.26 19.04
CA VAL A 550 4.91 -15.16 20.14
C VAL A 550 6.23 -14.65 19.59
N GLN A 551 6.88 -13.78 20.36
CA GLN A 551 8.15 -13.16 19.99
C GLN A 551 9.10 -13.16 21.19
N LYS A 552 10.39 -13.36 20.88
CA LYS A 552 11.49 -13.29 21.83
C LYS A 552 12.65 -12.53 21.21
N ASN A 553 13.47 -11.87 22.04
CA ASN A 553 14.77 -11.33 21.66
C ASN A 553 15.90 -12.37 21.83
N ALA A 554 17.16 -12.01 21.51
CA ALA A 554 18.33 -12.87 21.62
C ALA A 554 18.65 -13.31 23.06
N GLU A 555 18.33 -12.49 24.04
CA GLU A 555 18.40 -12.86 25.46
C GLU A 555 17.36 -13.90 25.88
N GLY A 556 16.42 -14.25 24.99
CA GLY A 556 15.34 -15.19 25.24
C GLY A 556 14.16 -14.60 26.01
N LEU A 557 14.15 -13.30 26.25
CA LEU A 557 13.04 -12.58 26.87
C LEU A 557 11.82 -12.59 25.94
N PHE A 558 10.64 -12.80 26.52
CA PHE A 558 9.37 -12.70 25.80
C PHE A 558 9.01 -11.23 25.61
N THR A 559 9.23 -10.71 24.39
CA THR A 559 9.08 -9.27 24.08
C THR A 559 7.71 -8.91 23.58
N GLN A 560 6.98 -9.83 22.95
CA GLN A 560 5.61 -9.58 22.50
C GLN A 560 4.86 -10.87 22.22
N GLY A 561 3.54 -10.86 22.36
CA GLY A 561 2.66 -11.95 21.92
C GLY A 561 1.24 -11.75 22.35
N GLY A 562 0.33 -12.42 21.65
CA GLY A 562 -1.09 -12.26 21.93
C GLY A 562 -1.98 -13.05 21.00
N LEU A 563 -3.29 -12.91 21.23
CA LEU A 563 -4.38 -13.46 20.43
C LEU A 563 -5.22 -12.31 19.88
N PHE A 564 -5.55 -12.37 18.62
CA PHE A 564 -6.23 -11.31 17.89
C PHE A 564 -7.43 -11.90 17.15
N PHE A 565 -8.60 -11.34 17.41
CA PHE A 565 -9.86 -11.75 16.81
C PHE A 565 -10.43 -10.57 16.04
N SER A 566 -10.83 -10.80 14.79
CA SER A 566 -11.55 -9.82 14.00
C SER A 566 -12.71 -10.50 13.29
N ASN A 567 -13.88 -9.86 13.32
CA ASN A 567 -15.03 -10.27 12.55
C ASN A 567 -15.58 -9.08 11.79
N ARG A 568 -15.68 -9.22 10.47
CA ARG A 568 -16.25 -8.22 9.56
C ARG A 568 -17.43 -8.82 8.83
N SER A 569 -18.58 -8.16 8.88
CA SER A 569 -19.82 -8.61 8.27
C SER A 569 -20.40 -7.53 7.39
N LEU A 570 -20.66 -7.85 6.12
CA LEU A 570 -21.48 -7.05 5.23
C LEU A 570 -22.92 -7.56 5.34
N LEU A 571 -23.80 -6.76 5.93
CA LEU A 571 -25.21 -7.12 6.14
C LEU A 571 -26.00 -7.10 4.83
N ASN A 572 -27.21 -7.69 4.82
CA ASN A 572 -28.09 -7.71 3.64
C ASN A 572 -28.53 -6.30 3.16
N ASN A 573 -28.55 -5.32 4.04
CA ASN A 573 -28.81 -3.91 3.73
C ASN A 573 -27.55 -3.12 3.33
N LEU A 574 -26.43 -3.80 3.08
CA LEU A 574 -25.10 -3.25 2.73
C LEU A 574 -24.49 -2.36 3.81
N HIS A 575 -24.94 -2.48 5.08
CA HIS A 575 -24.22 -1.92 6.20
C HIS A 575 -23.08 -2.86 6.61
N GLU A 576 -22.00 -2.29 7.10
CA GLU A 576 -20.83 -3.04 7.56
C GLU A 576 -20.77 -3.03 9.09
N LEU A 577 -20.51 -4.18 9.70
CA LEU A 577 -20.20 -4.36 11.11
C LEU A 577 -18.78 -4.92 11.24
N VAL A 578 -17.99 -4.33 12.12
CA VAL A 578 -16.65 -4.81 12.45
C VAL A 578 -16.53 -4.94 13.95
N PHE A 579 -16.15 -6.13 14.41
CA PHE A 579 -15.77 -6.39 15.79
C PHE A 579 -14.30 -6.78 15.85
N ARG A 580 -13.55 -6.26 16.81
CA ARG A 580 -12.15 -6.62 17.06
C ARG A 580 -11.91 -6.81 18.56
N LEU A 581 -11.13 -7.84 18.91
CA LEU A 581 -10.65 -8.12 20.26
C LEU A 581 -9.19 -8.59 20.17
N ASP A 582 -8.31 -7.86 20.83
CA ASP A 582 -6.88 -8.17 20.90
C ASP A 582 -6.52 -8.40 22.37
N LEU A 583 -5.92 -9.55 22.67
CA LEU A 583 -5.48 -9.95 24.00
C LEU A 583 -3.95 -10.08 23.98
N LEU A 584 -3.27 -9.16 24.62
CA LEU A 584 -1.82 -9.11 24.70
C LEU A 584 -1.35 -9.71 26.05
N ALA A 585 -0.36 -10.58 25.99
CA ALA A 585 0.28 -11.10 27.18
C ALA A 585 1.23 -10.05 27.79
N GLY A 586 1.46 -10.12 29.10
CA GLY A 586 2.54 -9.36 29.72
C GLY A 586 3.88 -9.76 29.12
N ALA A 587 4.73 -8.78 28.83
CA ALA A 587 5.94 -8.93 28.05
C ALA A 587 7.05 -8.01 28.57
N TYR A 588 8.26 -8.14 28.02
CA TYR A 588 9.34 -7.20 28.23
C TYR A 588 9.41 -6.22 27.05
N ASP A 589 9.53 -4.94 27.35
CA ASP A 589 9.78 -3.89 26.35
C ASP A 589 11.26 -3.48 26.45
N ASP A 590 11.99 -3.70 25.38
CA ASP A 590 13.42 -3.42 25.23
C ASP A 590 13.68 -2.33 24.15
N LEU A 591 12.60 -1.79 23.55
CA LEU A 591 12.69 -0.77 22.49
C LEU A 591 12.33 0.63 22.99
N ASN A 592 11.17 0.79 23.64
CA ASN A 592 10.66 2.10 24.01
C ASN A 592 11.42 2.76 25.18
N SER A 593 12.45 2.11 25.72
CA SER A 593 13.47 2.71 26.58
C SER A 593 14.56 3.47 25.80
N PHE A 594 14.58 3.39 24.46
CA PHE A 594 15.60 3.96 23.59
C PHE A 594 17.04 3.58 23.99
N GLY A 595 17.25 2.30 24.36
CA GLY A 595 18.55 1.77 24.75
C GLY A 595 18.90 1.93 26.23
N ASN A 596 17.99 2.41 27.07
CA ASN A 596 18.22 2.63 28.50
C ASN A 596 17.75 1.45 29.38
N GLY A 597 17.70 0.23 28.85
CA GLY A 597 17.37 -0.99 29.56
C GLY A 597 16.04 -1.61 29.16
N THR A 598 15.67 -2.71 29.84
CA THR A 598 14.50 -3.53 29.52
C THR A 598 13.54 -3.58 30.71
N TYR A 599 12.29 -3.31 30.47
CA TYR A 599 11.27 -3.29 31.52
C TYR A 599 10.05 -4.16 31.16
N ARG A 600 9.27 -4.51 32.18
CA ARG A 600 8.09 -5.34 32.00
C ARG A 600 6.84 -4.50 31.82
N VAL A 601 5.96 -4.94 30.89
CA VAL A 601 4.61 -4.40 30.68
C VAL A 601 3.55 -5.42 31.05
N ASP A 602 2.41 -4.95 31.56
CA ASP A 602 1.31 -5.79 31.99
C ASP A 602 0.52 -6.43 30.84
N PRO A 603 -0.15 -7.57 31.07
CA PRO A 603 -1.11 -8.09 30.10
C PRO A 603 -2.27 -7.11 29.93
N ARG A 604 -2.68 -6.91 28.68
CA ARG A 604 -3.72 -5.94 28.35
C ARG A 604 -4.66 -6.42 27.25
N ALA A 605 -5.85 -5.85 27.22
CA ALA A 605 -6.85 -6.12 26.21
C ALA A 605 -7.21 -4.84 25.44
N MET A 606 -7.52 -5.00 24.17
CA MET A 606 -8.10 -3.96 23.35
C MET A 606 -9.36 -4.52 22.70
N ALA A 607 -10.45 -3.74 22.67
CA ALA A 607 -11.70 -4.15 22.05
C ALA A 607 -12.28 -2.99 21.26
N SER A 608 -12.90 -3.26 20.11
CA SER A 608 -13.61 -2.22 19.39
C SER A 608 -14.78 -2.78 18.59
N VAL A 609 -15.80 -1.93 18.44
CA VAL A 609 -16.96 -2.16 17.57
C VAL A 609 -17.06 -1.01 16.59
N GLY A 610 -17.16 -1.34 15.30
CA GLY A 610 -17.36 -0.39 14.23
C GLY A 610 -18.62 -0.69 13.44
N TRP A 611 -19.25 0.36 12.96
CA TRP A 611 -20.39 0.28 12.07
C TRP A 611 -20.26 1.32 10.96
N ALA A 612 -20.65 0.96 9.74
CA ALA A 612 -20.70 1.87 8.59
C ALA A 612 -22.01 1.66 7.80
N SER A 613 -22.59 2.75 7.33
CA SER A 613 -23.73 2.72 6.43
C SER A 613 -23.31 2.32 5.01
N ASN A 614 -24.29 2.04 4.16
CA ASN A 614 -24.06 1.69 2.75
C ASN A 614 -23.27 2.78 2.00
N ARG A 615 -22.06 2.45 1.54
CA ARG A 615 -21.13 3.37 0.84
C ARG A 615 -21.55 3.69 -0.61
N ALA A 616 -22.50 2.95 -1.17
CA ALA A 616 -23.06 3.28 -2.49
C ALA A 616 -24.07 4.45 -2.44
N LYS A 617 -24.58 4.82 -1.26
CA LYS A 617 -25.48 5.96 -1.09
C LYS A 617 -24.76 7.31 -1.23
N PRO A 618 -25.48 8.39 -1.62
CA PRO A 618 -24.88 9.74 -1.69
C PRO A 618 -24.32 10.23 -0.36
N LEU A 619 -24.95 9.89 0.75
CA LEU A 619 -24.45 10.13 2.10
C LEU A 619 -24.15 8.77 2.75
N SER A 620 -22.91 8.57 3.11
CA SER A 620 -22.44 7.43 3.91
C SER A 620 -21.71 7.93 5.16
N PHE A 621 -21.92 7.27 6.28
CA PHE A 621 -21.30 7.64 7.54
C PHE A 621 -21.13 6.40 8.42
N GLY A 622 -20.30 6.54 9.43
CA GLY A 622 -20.06 5.46 10.37
C GLY A 622 -19.15 5.89 11.50
N GLY A 623 -18.82 4.93 12.34
CA GLY A 623 -17.92 5.18 13.45
C GLY A 623 -17.42 3.89 14.07
N LYS A 624 -16.46 4.06 14.95
CA LYS A 624 -15.84 3.03 15.78
C LYS A 624 -15.72 3.54 17.21
N LEU A 625 -16.11 2.70 18.15
CA LEU A 625 -15.83 2.88 19.57
C LEU A 625 -14.90 1.75 20.03
N GLY A 626 -13.92 2.10 20.85
CA GLY A 626 -12.93 1.15 21.34
C GLY A 626 -12.47 1.43 22.75
N TYR A 627 -12.06 0.36 23.38
CA TYR A 627 -11.35 0.32 24.65
C TYR A 627 -9.91 -0.15 24.38
N MET A 628 -8.95 0.40 25.10
CA MET A 628 -7.53 0.03 25.02
C MET A 628 -6.93 0.04 26.42
N GLY A 629 -6.45 -1.12 26.88
CA GLY A 629 -5.64 -1.21 28.11
C GLY A 629 -4.22 -0.71 27.83
N GLU A 630 -3.68 0.10 28.75
CA GLU A 630 -2.32 0.64 28.67
C GLU A 630 -1.30 -0.30 29.35
N GLU A 631 -0.01 -0.02 29.18
CA GLU A 631 1.11 -0.87 29.58
C GLU A 631 1.20 -1.15 31.09
N LEU A 632 0.75 -0.22 31.92
CA LEU A 632 0.77 -0.32 33.38
C LEU A 632 -0.65 -0.35 34.00
N GLY A 633 -1.65 -0.83 33.24
CA GLY A 633 -3.01 -1.08 33.71
C GLY A 633 -3.98 0.09 33.57
N GLY A 634 -3.59 1.19 32.92
CA GLY A 634 -4.51 2.29 32.61
C GLY A 634 -5.56 1.92 31.58
N ASP A 635 -6.68 2.66 31.58
CA ASP A 635 -7.82 2.45 30.70
C ASP A 635 -7.96 3.62 29.71
N SER A 636 -7.93 3.34 28.42
CA SER A 636 -8.05 4.32 27.36
C SER A 636 -9.26 4.06 26.49
N SER A 637 -9.83 5.13 25.92
CA SER A 637 -10.99 5.05 25.03
C SER A 637 -10.68 5.69 23.69
N VAL A 638 -11.17 5.05 22.63
CA VAL A 638 -11.01 5.48 21.23
C VAL A 638 -12.37 5.71 20.62
N MET A 639 -12.58 6.85 19.99
CA MET A 639 -13.74 7.14 19.16
C MET A 639 -13.28 7.60 17.79
N SER A 640 -13.83 7.00 16.74
CA SER A 640 -13.63 7.45 15.36
C SER A 640 -14.99 7.66 14.71
N LEU A 641 -15.19 8.79 14.04
CA LEU A 641 -16.37 9.10 13.25
C LEU A 641 -15.94 9.48 11.83
N PHE A 642 -16.71 9.11 10.85
CA PHE A 642 -16.49 9.52 9.47
C PHE A 642 -17.80 9.72 8.74
N ALA A 643 -17.79 10.61 7.79
CA ALA A 643 -18.89 10.85 6.87
C ALA A 643 -18.32 11.19 5.49
N THR A 644 -18.97 10.67 4.45
CA THR A 644 -18.71 11.02 3.07
C THR A 644 -20.01 11.44 2.42
N TRP A 645 -20.05 12.64 1.86
CA TRP A 645 -21.19 13.18 1.14
C TRP A 645 -20.86 13.41 -0.32
N ARG A 646 -21.61 12.74 -1.20
CA ARG A 646 -21.50 12.80 -2.66
C ARG A 646 -22.84 13.20 -3.25
N PRO A 647 -23.16 14.51 -3.31
CA PRO A 647 -24.45 15.00 -3.81
C PRO A 647 -24.66 14.74 -5.30
N ASN A 648 -23.57 14.56 -6.03
CA ASN A 648 -23.55 14.22 -7.45
C ASN A 648 -22.26 13.44 -7.77
N ASP A 649 -22.07 13.02 -9.02
CA ASP A 649 -20.95 12.21 -9.44
C ASP A 649 -19.60 12.96 -9.49
N ARG A 650 -19.60 14.28 -9.36
CA ARG A 650 -18.42 15.15 -9.49
C ARG A 650 -17.86 15.67 -8.16
N LEU A 651 -18.68 15.68 -7.11
CA LEU A 651 -18.29 16.24 -5.81
C LEU A 651 -18.28 15.17 -4.73
N SER A 652 -17.17 15.04 -4.04
CA SER A 652 -17.03 14.29 -2.78
C SER A 652 -16.56 15.22 -1.68
N VAL A 653 -17.23 15.16 -0.54
CA VAL A 653 -16.82 15.81 0.71
C VAL A 653 -16.68 14.74 1.77
N ASP A 654 -15.48 14.62 2.32
CA ASP A 654 -15.13 13.64 3.32
C ASP A 654 -14.78 14.37 4.62
N ALA A 655 -15.33 13.90 5.73
CA ALA A 655 -15.03 14.39 7.06
C ALA A 655 -14.72 13.22 7.99
N MET A 656 -13.70 13.35 8.80
CA MET A 656 -13.31 12.38 9.81
C MET A 656 -12.97 13.06 11.13
N LEU A 657 -13.19 12.37 12.23
CA LEU A 657 -12.81 12.79 13.55
C LEU A 657 -12.32 11.58 14.34
N ASN A 658 -11.08 11.60 14.76
CA ASN A 658 -10.54 10.63 15.70
C ASN A 658 -10.30 11.33 17.04
N TYR A 659 -10.80 10.73 18.09
CA TYR A 659 -10.57 11.15 19.48
C TYR A 659 -10.05 9.97 20.28
N LEU A 660 -8.96 10.20 21.00
CA LEU A 660 -8.33 9.22 21.87
C LEU A 660 -8.11 9.88 23.23
N ASN A 661 -8.66 9.27 24.29
CA ASN A 661 -8.42 9.68 25.67
C ASN A 661 -7.65 8.56 26.35
N ARG A 662 -6.42 8.85 26.75
CA ARG A 662 -5.49 7.91 27.36
C ARG A 662 -5.32 8.19 28.86
N LYS A 663 -5.23 7.12 29.64
CA LYS A 663 -4.91 7.18 31.06
C LYS A 663 -3.71 6.28 31.33
N ASP A 664 -2.70 6.83 31.99
CA ASP A 664 -1.44 6.16 32.28
C ASP A 664 -0.66 5.69 31.03
N TRP A 665 -0.70 6.51 29.97
CA TRP A 665 0.08 6.28 28.77
C TRP A 665 1.58 6.36 29.09
N LEU A 666 2.30 5.26 28.95
CA LEU A 666 3.71 5.13 29.29
C LEU A 666 4.59 5.66 28.13
N LEU A 667 5.49 6.59 28.43
CA LEU A 667 6.46 7.14 27.50
C LEU A 667 7.85 7.25 28.16
N HIS A 668 8.90 7.08 27.35
CA HIS A 668 10.25 7.41 27.76
C HIS A 668 10.41 8.93 27.90
N SER A 669 11.07 9.36 28.95
CA SER A 669 11.31 10.77 29.25
C SER A 669 12.77 11.15 29.00
N GLN A 670 13.70 10.62 29.81
CA GLN A 670 15.13 10.91 29.71
C GLN A 670 15.95 9.84 30.46
N GLY A 671 17.05 9.37 29.86
CA GLY A 671 17.92 8.34 30.48
C GLY A 671 17.12 7.11 30.88
N SER A 672 17.24 6.62 32.12
CA SER A 672 16.46 5.49 32.64
C SER A 672 15.03 5.86 33.09
N THR A 673 14.55 7.10 32.87
CA THR A 673 13.27 7.56 33.39
C THR A 673 12.15 7.37 32.38
N MET A 674 11.06 6.73 32.83
CA MET A 674 9.77 6.62 32.13
C MET A 674 8.72 7.46 32.86
N GLY A 675 7.73 7.95 32.11
CA GLY A 675 6.59 8.69 32.67
C GLY A 675 5.26 8.16 32.18
N THR A 676 4.24 8.17 33.03
CA THR A 676 2.86 7.97 32.60
C THR A 676 2.18 9.31 32.35
N TYR A 677 1.24 9.33 31.41
CA TYR A 677 0.54 10.54 31.01
C TYR A 677 -0.98 10.30 30.91
N ALA A 678 -1.75 11.26 31.40
CA ALA A 678 -3.13 11.44 30.99
C ALA A 678 -3.14 12.28 29.73
N ALA A 679 -3.54 11.71 28.58
CA ALA A 679 -3.46 12.40 27.31
C ALA A 679 -4.78 12.41 26.54
N GLU A 680 -5.07 13.53 25.93
CA GLU A 680 -6.15 13.69 24.97
C GLU A 680 -5.56 13.96 23.58
N GLN A 681 -6.01 13.19 22.61
CA GLN A 681 -5.65 13.40 21.21
C GLN A 681 -6.90 13.68 20.40
N LEU A 682 -6.89 14.73 19.62
CA LEU A 682 -7.94 15.11 18.68
C LEU A 682 -7.35 15.20 17.27
N ALA A 683 -7.94 14.46 16.33
CA ALA A 683 -7.46 14.40 14.95
C ALA A 683 -8.64 14.51 13.96
N PRO A 684 -9.14 15.74 13.67
CA PRO A 684 -10.08 15.98 12.60
C PRO A 684 -9.38 15.97 11.24
N GLY A 685 -10.08 15.47 10.25
CA GLY A 685 -9.69 15.52 8.85
C GLY A 685 -10.85 15.97 7.97
N PHE A 686 -10.54 16.73 6.94
CA PHE A 686 -11.50 17.19 5.94
C PHE A 686 -10.90 17.01 4.55
N GLY A 687 -11.69 16.43 3.65
CA GLY A 687 -11.36 16.27 2.23
C GLY A 687 -12.47 16.85 1.36
N LEU A 688 -12.10 17.55 0.32
CA LEU A 688 -13.01 17.97 -0.75
C LEU A 688 -12.38 17.61 -2.07
N GLU A 689 -13.10 16.90 -2.92
CA GLU A 689 -12.67 16.53 -4.26
C GLU A 689 -13.78 16.91 -5.26
N TYR A 690 -13.42 17.72 -6.23
CA TYR A 690 -14.34 18.19 -7.27
C TYR A 690 -13.76 17.96 -8.66
N PHE A 691 -14.49 17.24 -9.48
CA PHE A 691 -14.17 16.97 -10.88
C PHE A 691 -14.94 17.90 -11.80
N ILE A 692 -14.22 18.78 -12.49
CA ILE A 692 -14.80 19.56 -13.58
C ILE A 692 -15.22 18.60 -14.71
N ASN A 693 -14.34 17.63 -15.01
CA ASN A 693 -14.57 16.48 -15.88
C ASN A 693 -13.57 15.37 -15.50
N ALA A 694 -13.54 14.23 -16.20
CA ALA A 694 -12.63 13.11 -15.89
C ALA A 694 -11.13 13.49 -15.94
N LYS A 695 -10.76 14.56 -16.67
CA LYS A 695 -9.38 15.03 -16.85
C LYS A 695 -8.98 16.22 -15.97
N GLN A 696 -9.93 16.85 -15.25
CA GLN A 696 -9.68 18.05 -14.44
C GLN A 696 -10.25 17.88 -13.04
N GLN A 697 -9.37 18.00 -12.06
CA GLN A 697 -9.67 17.76 -10.64
C GLN A 697 -9.17 18.93 -9.78
N LEU A 698 -10.00 19.30 -8.83
CA LEU A 698 -9.64 20.12 -7.66
C LEU A 698 -9.73 19.24 -6.41
N LYS A 699 -8.68 19.21 -5.61
CA LYS A 699 -8.64 18.46 -4.36
C LYS A 699 -8.13 19.36 -3.23
N LEU A 700 -8.83 19.35 -2.12
CA LEU A 700 -8.40 19.99 -0.86
C LEU A 700 -8.37 18.92 0.21
N VAL A 701 -7.25 18.81 0.91
CA VAL A 701 -7.09 17.95 2.08
C VAL A 701 -6.61 18.83 3.24
N VAL A 702 -7.30 18.73 4.36
CA VAL A 702 -6.91 19.37 5.63
C VAL A 702 -6.86 18.30 6.70
N GLN A 703 -5.72 18.15 7.32
CA GLN A 703 -5.50 17.24 8.43
C GLN A 703 -4.87 17.99 9.59
N TRP A 704 -5.32 17.70 10.78
CA TRP A 704 -4.72 18.17 11.99
C TRP A 704 -4.69 17.08 13.04
N VAL A 705 -3.60 17.00 13.79
CA VAL A 705 -3.51 16.14 14.97
C VAL A 705 -2.97 16.98 16.11
N GLY A 706 -3.73 17.10 17.18
CA GLY A 706 -3.33 17.73 18.42
C GLY A 706 -3.31 16.74 19.57
N VAL A 707 -2.22 16.69 20.32
CA VAL A 707 -2.06 15.91 21.55
C VAL A 707 -1.82 16.87 22.71
N LYS A 708 -2.54 16.68 23.81
CA LYS A 708 -2.29 17.32 25.09
C LYS A 708 -2.04 16.22 26.14
N ALA A 709 -0.87 16.21 26.74
CA ALA A 709 -0.46 15.20 27.70
C ALA A 709 -0.07 15.82 29.01
N ARG A 710 -0.70 15.39 30.10
CA ARG A 710 -0.40 15.79 31.47
C ARG A 710 0.33 14.65 32.18
N SER A 711 1.43 14.98 32.78
CA SER A 711 2.26 14.05 33.54
C SER A 711 1.53 13.44 34.73
N GLY A 712 1.73 12.15 34.91
CA GLY A 712 1.20 11.38 36.04
C GLY A 712 2.29 10.96 37.02
N SER A 713 2.77 9.71 36.89
CA SER A 713 3.80 9.13 37.74
C SER A 713 5.11 8.94 36.99
N ALA A 714 6.23 9.14 37.69
CA ALA A 714 7.57 8.80 37.20
C ALA A 714 7.97 7.38 37.62
N TYR A 715 8.71 6.72 36.75
CA TYR A 715 9.25 5.40 36.97
C TYR A 715 10.71 5.35 36.53
N GLU A 716 11.49 4.46 37.10
CA GLU A 716 12.86 4.16 36.74
C GLU A 716 12.94 2.76 36.13
N ILE A 717 13.65 2.63 35.01
CA ILE A 717 13.96 1.34 34.40
C ILE A 717 15.00 0.65 35.26
N PRO A 718 14.79 -0.62 35.68
CA PRO A 718 15.75 -1.35 36.50
C PRO A 718 17.01 -1.73 35.70
N ASP A 719 18.16 -1.86 36.39
CA ASP A 719 19.42 -2.31 35.79
C ASP A 719 19.37 -3.71 35.17
N GLN A 720 18.47 -4.55 35.60
CA GLN A 720 18.19 -5.88 35.08
C GLN A 720 16.75 -5.96 34.60
N PRO A 721 16.45 -6.73 33.54
CA PRO A 721 15.08 -6.85 33.02
C PRO A 721 14.04 -7.15 34.11
N GLY A 722 13.11 -6.25 34.39
CA GLY A 722 12.19 -6.34 35.49
C GLY A 722 11.04 -5.33 35.48
N ASP A 723 10.29 -5.26 36.59
CA ASP A 723 9.19 -4.31 36.73
C ASP A 723 9.75 -2.89 36.92
N LEU A 724 9.08 -1.89 36.32
CA LEU A 724 9.38 -0.47 36.50
C LEU A 724 9.24 -0.07 37.97
N MET A 725 10.22 0.65 38.51
CA MET A 725 10.24 1.14 39.88
C MET A 725 9.61 2.53 39.94
N ARG A 726 8.50 2.68 40.68
CA ARG A 726 7.86 3.97 40.87
C ARG A 726 8.79 4.91 41.65
N ARG A 727 8.98 6.14 41.18
CA ARG A 727 9.85 7.15 41.79
C ARG A 727 9.08 8.42 42.14
N PRO A 728 8.39 8.42 43.31
CA PRO A 728 7.62 9.58 43.76
C PRO A 728 8.50 10.77 44.21
N ASP A 729 9.80 10.51 44.42
CA ASP A 729 10.82 11.50 44.77
C ASP A 729 11.42 12.25 43.60
N LEU A 730 11.25 11.75 42.35
CA LEU A 730 11.66 12.48 41.17
C LEU A 730 10.66 13.61 40.91
N ASP A 731 11.10 14.84 41.19
CA ASP A 731 10.41 16.06 40.74
C ASP A 731 10.58 16.13 39.25
N VAL A 732 9.82 15.41 38.68
CA VAL A 732 9.32 15.16 37.37
C VAL A 732 10.12 15.86 36.27
N SER A 733 11.16 15.21 35.77
CA SER A 733 11.57 15.26 34.40
C SER A 733 10.42 14.94 33.40
N VAL A 734 9.30 14.42 33.90
CA VAL A 734 8.03 14.18 33.21
C VAL A 734 7.28 15.50 33.17
N ARG A 735 7.39 16.22 32.06
CA ARG A 735 6.73 17.52 31.88
C ARG A 735 5.47 17.38 31.06
N ASP A 736 4.46 18.15 31.43
CA ASP A 736 3.28 18.33 30.59
C ASP A 736 3.72 18.81 29.20
N PHE A 737 3.20 18.20 28.15
CA PHE A 737 3.56 18.57 26.80
C PHE A 737 2.35 18.62 25.85
N SER A 738 2.52 19.32 24.75
CA SER A 738 1.61 19.27 23.62
C SER A 738 2.37 19.02 22.31
N VAL A 739 1.73 18.32 21.39
CA VAL A 739 2.21 18.14 20.02
C VAL A 739 1.09 18.53 19.08
N SER A 740 1.41 19.30 18.05
CA SER A 740 0.45 19.72 17.06
C SER A 740 1.06 19.66 15.67
N GLN A 741 0.37 18.95 14.77
CA GLN A 741 0.77 18.84 13.37
C GLN A 741 -0.41 19.21 12.48
N VAL A 742 -0.21 20.16 11.58
CA VAL A 742 -1.19 20.61 10.58
C VAL A 742 -0.65 20.26 9.20
N SER A 743 -1.51 19.76 8.33
CA SER A 743 -1.24 19.63 6.91
C SER A 743 -2.43 20.12 6.11
N VAL A 744 -2.20 21.09 5.24
CA VAL A 744 -3.17 21.62 4.28
C VAL A 744 -2.57 21.47 2.90
N GLN A 745 -3.24 20.76 2.01
CA GLN A 745 -2.84 20.66 0.61
C GLN A 745 -4.04 20.96 -0.28
N ALA A 746 -3.89 21.94 -1.17
CA ALA A 746 -4.84 22.23 -2.23
C ALA A 746 -4.17 21.92 -3.57
N ARG A 747 -4.81 21.11 -4.41
CA ARG A 747 -4.25 20.65 -5.67
C ARG A 747 -5.26 20.81 -6.80
N TYR A 748 -4.83 21.43 -7.90
CA TYR A 748 -5.48 21.36 -9.19
C TYR A 748 -4.64 20.45 -10.11
N ARG A 749 -5.28 19.49 -10.76
CA ARG A 749 -4.69 18.64 -11.79
C ARG A 749 -5.47 18.80 -13.09
N TRP A 750 -4.77 18.92 -14.19
CA TRP A 750 -5.33 18.87 -15.54
C TRP A 750 -4.53 17.90 -16.41
N GLU A 751 -5.15 16.80 -16.79
CA GLU A 751 -4.61 15.86 -17.76
C GLU A 751 -4.82 16.42 -19.17
N LEU A 752 -3.75 16.93 -19.78
CA LEU A 752 -3.74 17.55 -21.11
C LEU A 752 -3.83 16.50 -22.23
N ALA A 753 -3.18 15.35 -22.02
CA ALA A 753 -3.14 14.18 -22.89
C ALA A 753 -2.83 12.96 -21.99
N PRO A 754 -2.99 11.71 -22.46
CA PRO A 754 -2.65 10.53 -21.66
C PRO A 754 -1.24 10.63 -21.08
N LEU A 755 -1.12 10.52 -19.74
CA LEU A 755 0.13 10.67 -18.96
C LEU A 755 0.82 12.03 -19.07
N SER A 756 0.10 13.10 -19.49
CA SER A 756 0.62 14.47 -19.59
C SER A 756 -0.22 15.40 -18.72
N ASP A 757 0.38 15.96 -17.68
CA ASP A 757 -0.35 16.64 -16.62
C ASP A 757 0.21 18.04 -16.32
N LEU A 758 -0.69 18.98 -16.07
CA LEU A 758 -0.42 20.24 -15.39
C LEU A 758 -0.91 20.13 -13.94
N PHE A 759 -0.03 20.43 -13.00
CA PHE A 759 -0.34 20.51 -11.58
C PHE A 759 -0.14 21.91 -11.03
N VAL A 760 -1.05 22.34 -10.18
CA VAL A 760 -0.87 23.49 -9.28
C VAL A 760 -1.13 23.01 -7.87
N VAL A 761 -0.12 23.03 -7.02
CA VAL A 761 -0.19 22.48 -5.67
C VAL A 761 0.23 23.54 -4.66
N TYR A 762 -0.64 23.85 -3.72
CA TYR A 762 -0.31 24.59 -2.51
C TYR A 762 -0.23 23.65 -1.33
N THR A 763 0.88 23.70 -0.60
CA THR A 763 1.10 22.89 0.60
C THR A 763 1.50 23.79 1.76
N ARG A 764 0.82 23.64 2.90
CA ARG A 764 1.20 24.26 4.18
C ARG A 764 1.23 23.18 5.24
N GLN A 765 2.36 23.06 5.92
CA GLN A 765 2.58 22.08 6.99
C GLN A 765 3.24 22.72 8.18
N SER A 766 2.88 22.25 9.36
CA SER A 766 3.54 22.60 10.63
C SER A 766 3.75 21.35 11.47
N ASN A 767 4.79 21.38 12.30
CA ASN A 767 5.06 20.36 13.30
C ASN A 767 5.60 21.08 14.53
N GLN A 768 4.77 21.16 15.56
CA GLN A 768 5.13 21.86 16.79
C GLN A 768 5.00 20.92 17.99
N ALA A 769 6.06 20.86 18.77
CA ALA A 769 6.08 20.25 20.09
C ALA A 769 6.46 21.31 21.12
N GLY A 770 5.83 21.30 22.28
CA GLY A 770 6.10 22.28 23.32
C GLY A 770 5.47 21.94 24.65
N LEU A 771 5.69 22.79 25.65
CA LEU A 771 5.08 22.66 26.97
C LEU A 771 3.57 22.90 26.86
N LEU A 772 2.78 22.11 27.57
CA LEU A 772 1.35 22.33 27.71
C LEU A 772 1.10 23.44 28.74
N LEU A 773 0.72 24.62 28.27
CA LEU A 773 0.44 25.80 29.09
C LEU A 773 -1.08 26.01 29.24
N ASP A 774 -1.83 25.01 29.75
CA ASP A 774 -3.29 25.07 29.95
C ASP A 774 -4.12 25.54 28.73
N ARG A 775 -3.62 25.23 27.51
CA ARG A 775 -4.21 25.65 26.25
C ARG A 775 -5.38 24.77 25.84
N SER A 776 -6.36 25.39 25.21
CA SER A 776 -7.42 24.67 24.50
C SER A 776 -6.90 24.05 23.20
N PHE A 777 -7.58 23.04 22.67
CA PHE A 777 -7.26 22.47 21.35
C PHE A 777 -7.31 23.52 20.22
N ASN A 778 -8.19 24.50 20.33
CA ASN A 778 -8.25 25.59 19.35
C ASN A 778 -6.98 26.45 19.36
N GLU A 779 -6.45 26.80 20.52
CA GLU A 779 -5.19 27.57 20.65
C GLU A 779 -4.00 26.77 20.13
N VAL A 780 -3.92 25.46 20.46
CA VAL A 780 -2.88 24.55 19.95
C VAL A 780 -2.92 24.44 18.42
N PHE A 781 -4.12 24.42 17.81
CA PHE A 781 -4.29 24.45 16.37
C PHE A 781 -3.85 25.80 15.78
N GLN A 782 -4.28 26.91 16.34
CA GLN A 782 -3.97 28.26 15.82
C GLN A 782 -2.47 28.53 15.82
N ASP A 783 -1.78 28.20 16.90
CA ASP A 783 -0.32 28.39 16.99
C ASP A 783 0.42 27.56 15.92
N SER A 784 0.03 26.30 15.77
CA SER A 784 0.61 25.42 14.77
C SER A 784 0.35 25.92 13.36
N TYR A 785 -0.87 26.41 13.08
CA TYR A 785 -1.20 26.96 11.78
C TYR A 785 -0.43 28.26 11.45
N GLN A 786 -0.11 29.07 12.46
CA GLN A 786 0.63 30.34 12.30
C GLN A 786 2.14 30.16 12.13
N ALA A 787 2.70 29.03 12.58
CA ALA A 787 4.13 28.74 12.49
C ALA A 787 4.40 27.53 11.57
N PRO A 788 4.27 27.69 10.24
CA PRO A 788 4.51 26.62 9.30
C PRO A 788 6.01 26.28 9.19
N VAL A 789 6.29 25.00 8.96
CA VAL A 789 7.61 24.48 8.55
C VAL A 789 7.71 24.46 7.03
N THR A 790 6.57 24.27 6.35
CA THR A 790 6.45 24.31 4.89
C THR A 790 5.27 25.22 4.51
N ASP A 791 5.49 26.18 3.61
CA ASP A 791 4.45 27.01 3.00
C ASP A 791 4.86 27.29 1.54
N ALA A 792 4.45 26.42 0.62
CA ALA A 792 4.94 26.43 -0.74
C ALA A 792 3.82 26.32 -1.78
N LEU A 793 4.01 27.03 -2.89
CA LEU A 793 3.19 26.90 -4.10
C LEU A 793 4.05 26.31 -5.22
N VAL A 794 3.62 25.19 -5.79
CA VAL A 794 4.30 24.50 -6.88
C VAL A 794 3.41 24.53 -8.12
N VAL A 795 3.97 24.92 -9.26
CA VAL A 795 3.34 24.76 -10.57
C VAL A 795 4.24 23.86 -11.39
N LYS A 796 3.73 22.73 -11.85
CA LYS A 796 4.48 21.75 -12.62
C LYS A 796 3.74 21.34 -13.88
N LEU A 797 4.46 21.32 -14.99
CA LEU A 797 4.04 20.75 -16.25
C LEU A 797 4.92 19.53 -16.56
N ARG A 798 4.29 18.40 -16.85
CA ARG A 798 4.93 17.19 -17.39
C ARG A 798 4.20 16.78 -18.65
N TYR A 799 4.92 16.55 -19.74
CA TYR A 799 4.31 16.23 -21.01
C TYR A 799 4.98 15.02 -21.67
N ARG A 800 4.18 14.09 -22.20
CA ARG A 800 4.65 12.87 -22.86
C ARG A 800 4.86 13.09 -24.35
N PHE A 801 6.07 12.78 -24.82
CA PHE A 801 6.42 12.64 -26.25
C PHE A 801 6.75 11.18 -26.55
N GLY A 802 6.32 10.68 -27.70
CA GLY A 802 6.61 9.32 -28.16
C GLY A 802 5.37 8.47 -28.37
N SER A 803 5.61 7.21 -28.72
CA SER A 803 4.56 6.25 -29.12
C SER A 803 4.21 5.29 -27.97
#